data_99fdd1820414559a475892dffcf21a44
#
_entry.id   99fdd1820414559a475892dffcf21a44
#
_cell.length_a   1.000
_cell.length_b   1.000
_cell.length_c   1.000
_cell.angle_alpha   90.00
_cell.angle_beta   90.00
_cell.angle_gamma   90.00
#
_symmetry.space_group_name_H-M   'P 1'
#
loop_
_entity.id
_entity.type
_entity.pdbx_description
1 polymer ?
#
loop_
_entity_poly.entity_id
_entity_poly.type
_entity_poly.pdbx_seq_one_letter_code
_entity_poly.pdbx_strand_id
1 'polypeptide(L)'
;MKPTFQQLKRLGALFGVVALATVAGACSDDDDMMGPGTETAELRAVHASPDAPAVDIYVNGESTPLVQDLAYGDATLYVEVPAATYSVQIRAAGSGASTAPVYEVSGLMLADGDLVTVLAAGLLASSAADDQFRLLAFYEDFGTPASGNARVRVVHASPDAPAVDIDVGRDGSVEIADLGRFEDTGASGVDLPAGTAIPVGINASGGAEVTSFTVAGLTAGSDYFLVATGLLGQPASASDGFVLFAVEQTSEVATIRQDGAGGGVATVRAVHASPDAPAVDVYAEGVNTPLLSNVAYGETTAFIPVPAGTYNLQLRPAGADPATEPVYETGELVLPGDVTVTAVAAGFLVSADPDAAFRILPLIENYDDPAAGNARVRILHASPDAFAVDIDVGDDGTAEILALERFSDTGESGVDLPAGTSLQVGVDVHPGIPFTAFTTPELPAGEELLLIATGSVEATPRADDGFGILAVGPTGTIGFIRQNPRVYALHAGADAPAVDIYAGDAVLLENLAFGELSGIQVPPGQYTLDFYGAGTGPGTPAASADTPELMAGAEYLAVAAGELAPEGTEAGFGLIALEEVFEPTNFSRVRVVHASADAPAVDVGTSDGTDVTAIGDFTNLAFGEASQAAGTEIPVGSLTIGVAGTGTTPVVADFDVTTTAGLQVFAVAAGALSPDAGEEGFQLILVPVSEGTWSAVPVLPN
;
A
#
# COMPACT_ATOMS: atom_id res chain seq x y z
N MET A 1 -23.32 -5.35 19.72
CA MET A 1 -23.10 -3.94 20.12
C MET A 1 -21.96 -3.44 19.30
N LYS A 2 -22.21 -2.64 18.27
CA LYS A 2 -21.16 -2.05 17.43
C LYS A 2 -20.40 -1.01 18.26
N PRO A 3 -19.05 -1.05 18.35
CA PRO A 3 -18.33 0.07 18.88
C PRO A 3 -18.30 1.17 17.80
N THR A 4 -18.79 2.33 18.16
CA THR A 4 -18.81 3.53 17.33
C THR A 4 -17.39 4.06 17.13
N PHE A 5 -17.06 4.31 15.87
CA PHE A 5 -15.83 4.91 15.29
C PHE A 5 -15.47 6.33 15.81
N GLN A 6 -15.52 6.58 17.10
CA GLN A 6 -15.14 7.87 17.69
C GLN A 6 -13.74 7.88 18.34
N GLN A 7 -12.97 6.80 18.27
CA GLN A 7 -11.64 6.76 18.88
C GLN A 7 -10.48 6.85 17.89
N LEU A 8 -10.71 6.66 16.59
CA LEU A 8 -9.68 6.87 15.56
C LEU A 8 -9.44 8.35 15.16
N LYS A 9 -10.14 9.29 15.78
CA LYS A 9 -9.91 10.73 15.55
C LYS A 9 -8.84 11.35 16.48
N ARG A 10 -8.00 10.57 17.12
CA ARG A 10 -6.94 11.09 18.00
C ARG A 10 -5.53 11.04 17.42
N LEU A 11 -5.33 10.52 16.21
CA LEU A 11 -4.06 10.61 15.46
C LEU A 11 -4.16 11.49 14.22
N GLY A 12 -5.00 12.44 14.21
CA GLY A 12 -5.04 13.51 13.23
C GLY A 12 -5.06 14.81 13.98
N ALA A 13 -3.90 15.46 14.11
CA ALA A 13 -3.72 16.87 14.41
C ALA A 13 -4.76 17.48 15.39
N LEU A 14 -4.44 17.50 16.66
CA LEU A 14 -5.01 18.53 17.55
C LEU A 14 -4.39 19.89 17.18
N PHE A 15 -4.57 20.34 15.95
CA PHE A 15 -4.36 21.74 15.57
C PHE A 15 -5.64 22.49 15.87
N GLY A 16 -5.74 22.95 17.10
CA GLY A 16 -6.70 24.00 17.42
C GLY A 16 -6.30 25.25 16.64
N VAL A 17 -7.00 25.52 15.55
CA VAL A 17 -6.97 26.86 14.95
C VAL A 17 -7.51 27.82 16.00
N VAL A 18 -6.63 28.50 16.71
CA VAL A 18 -6.98 29.63 17.56
C VAL A 18 -7.30 30.80 16.62
N ALA A 19 -8.58 30.95 16.29
CA ALA A 19 -9.05 32.17 15.67
C ALA A 19 -8.83 33.30 16.67
N LEU A 20 -7.79 34.10 16.48
CA LEU A 20 -7.54 35.31 17.24
C LEU A 20 -8.67 36.30 16.92
N ALA A 21 -9.65 36.42 17.82
CA ALA A 21 -10.74 37.39 17.70
C ALA A 21 -10.16 38.78 17.86
N THR A 22 -10.05 39.51 16.76
CA THR A 22 -9.81 40.96 16.80
C THR A 22 -11.05 41.68 17.33
N VAL A 23 -10.92 42.39 18.44
CA VAL A 23 -11.91 43.31 18.94
C VAL A 23 -11.91 44.52 17.99
N ALA A 24 -12.84 44.58 17.04
CA ALA A 24 -13.12 45.75 16.25
C ALA A 24 -14.17 46.62 16.97
N GLY A 25 -13.78 47.79 17.39
CA GLY A 25 -14.68 48.86 17.80
C GLY A 25 -15.48 49.38 16.60
N ALA A 26 -16.81 49.46 16.77
CA ALA A 26 -17.74 49.94 15.77
C ALA A 26 -17.55 51.40 15.43
N CYS A 27 -17.67 51.76 14.11
CA CYS A 27 -18.49 52.88 13.62
C CYS A 27 -18.61 52.85 12.09
N SER A 28 -19.84 52.68 11.65
CA SER A 28 -20.65 53.19 10.54
C SER A 28 -20.06 53.61 9.18
N ASP A 29 -20.74 53.08 8.19
CA ASP A 29 -21.22 53.63 6.89
C ASP A 29 -20.35 53.47 5.63
N ASP A 30 -20.97 52.68 4.75
CA ASP A 30 -21.05 52.74 3.28
C ASP A 30 -19.85 52.37 2.38
N ASP A 31 -20.18 51.44 1.49
CA ASP A 31 -19.67 51.19 0.13
C ASP A 31 -18.41 50.31 -0.08
N ASP A 32 -18.68 49.14 -0.70
CA ASP A 32 -17.81 48.40 -1.63
C ASP A 32 -16.29 48.38 -1.37
N MET A 33 -15.85 47.57 -0.45
CA MET A 33 -14.48 47.08 -0.48
C MET A 33 -14.49 45.61 -0.04
N MET A 34 -13.89 44.73 -0.84
CA MET A 34 -13.35 43.47 -0.31
C MET A 34 -12.53 43.85 0.93
N GLY A 35 -12.89 43.31 2.09
CA GLY A 35 -12.10 43.50 3.30
C GLY A 35 -10.64 43.07 3.02
N PRO A 36 -9.64 43.80 3.59
CA PRO A 36 -8.26 43.35 3.46
C PRO A 36 -8.18 41.90 4.01
N GLY A 37 -7.77 40.98 3.16
CA GLY A 37 -7.39 39.63 3.61
C GLY A 37 -6.41 39.87 4.78
N THR A 38 -6.58 39.17 5.87
CA THR A 38 -5.58 39.14 6.96
C THR A 38 -4.27 38.70 6.34
N GLU A 39 -3.28 39.60 6.35
CA GLU A 39 -1.91 39.24 5.92
C GLU A 39 -1.44 38.10 6.78
N THR A 40 -0.97 36.99 6.15
CA THR A 40 -0.60 35.75 6.83
C THR A 40 0.76 35.24 6.35
N ALA A 41 1.45 34.53 7.23
CA ALA A 41 2.68 33.79 6.96
C ALA A 41 2.51 32.33 7.35
N GLU A 42 3.32 31.47 6.79
CA GLU A 42 3.37 30.06 7.14
C GLU A 42 4.62 29.74 7.97
N LEU A 43 4.43 29.07 9.10
CA LEU A 43 5.47 28.78 10.06
C LEU A 43 5.49 27.28 10.38
N ARG A 44 6.66 26.64 10.33
CA ARG A 44 6.88 25.32 10.91
C ARG A 44 8.00 25.34 11.94
N ALA A 45 8.01 24.34 12.84
CA ALA A 45 9.03 24.16 13.84
C ALA A 45 9.75 22.80 13.63
N VAL A 46 11.06 22.76 13.87
CA VAL A 46 11.90 21.57 13.86
C VAL A 46 12.69 21.50 15.17
N HIS A 47 12.69 20.35 15.84
CA HIS A 47 13.42 20.17 17.07
C HIS A 47 14.76 19.45 16.84
N ALA A 48 15.86 20.20 16.89
CA ALA A 48 17.22 19.73 16.66
C ALA A 48 18.16 20.00 17.86
N SER A 49 17.64 20.13 19.07
CA SER A 49 18.44 20.25 20.29
C SER A 49 18.54 18.91 21.00
N PRO A 50 19.72 18.26 21.02
CA PRO A 50 19.83 16.84 21.41
C PRO A 50 19.66 16.56 22.92
N ASP A 51 19.81 17.59 23.77
CA ASP A 51 19.67 17.46 25.24
C ASP A 51 18.34 18.04 25.77
N ALA A 52 17.52 18.66 24.90
CA ALA A 52 16.23 19.19 25.31
C ALA A 52 15.14 18.10 25.23
N PRO A 53 14.27 17.99 26.24
CA PRO A 53 13.13 17.08 26.19
C PRO A 53 12.11 17.57 25.12
N ALA A 54 11.07 16.78 24.88
CA ALA A 54 9.93 17.23 24.10
C ALA A 54 9.38 18.56 24.64
N VAL A 55 8.96 19.45 23.74
CA VAL A 55 8.63 20.84 24.06
C VAL A 55 7.25 21.26 23.57
N ASP A 56 6.62 22.17 24.34
CA ASP A 56 5.46 22.95 23.91
C ASP A 56 5.91 24.35 23.54
N ILE A 57 5.45 24.86 22.40
CA ILE A 57 5.79 26.18 21.87
C ILE A 57 4.59 27.12 22.02
N TYR A 58 4.79 28.20 22.77
CA TYR A 58 3.81 29.27 23.00
C TYR A 58 4.24 30.55 22.31
N VAL A 59 3.28 31.30 21.80
CA VAL A 59 3.54 32.58 21.14
C VAL A 59 2.77 33.73 21.84
N ASN A 60 3.38 34.91 21.94
CA ASN A 60 2.77 36.15 22.47
C ASN A 60 2.14 36.00 23.87
N GLY A 61 2.59 35.04 24.69
CA GLY A 61 2.05 34.85 26.03
C GLY A 61 0.66 34.19 26.07
N GLU A 62 0.24 33.58 24.98
CA GLU A 62 -1.01 32.83 24.91
C GLU A 62 -1.02 31.65 25.91
N SER A 63 -2.20 31.30 26.38
CA SER A 63 -2.37 30.19 27.35
C SER A 63 -2.42 28.81 26.71
N THR A 64 -2.61 28.77 25.40
CA THR A 64 -2.63 27.54 24.57
C THR A 64 -1.35 27.50 23.74
N PRO A 65 -0.61 26.40 23.72
CA PRO A 65 0.57 26.31 22.85
C PRO A 65 0.19 26.26 21.38
N LEU A 66 1.01 26.87 20.53
CA LEU A 66 0.90 26.79 19.07
C LEU A 66 1.31 25.39 18.58
N VAL A 67 2.33 24.80 19.21
CA VAL A 67 2.83 23.44 18.95
C VAL A 67 2.90 22.72 20.28
N GLN A 68 2.50 21.43 20.31
CA GLN A 68 2.54 20.59 21.48
C GLN A 68 3.44 19.37 21.25
N ASP A 69 4.15 18.95 22.30
CA ASP A 69 4.86 17.68 22.40
C ASP A 69 5.85 17.43 21.25
N LEU A 70 6.55 18.46 20.78
CA LEU A 70 7.54 18.35 19.71
C LEU A 70 8.83 17.74 20.30
N ALA A 71 9.13 16.48 19.93
CA ALA A 71 10.32 15.77 20.40
C ALA A 71 11.57 16.05 19.53
N TYR A 72 12.74 15.68 20.04
CA TYR A 72 13.99 15.75 19.27
C TYR A 72 13.88 14.86 18.03
N GLY A 73 14.13 15.43 16.86
CA GLY A 73 13.99 14.78 15.57
C GLY A 73 12.64 15.02 14.88
N ASP A 74 11.68 15.69 15.54
CA ASP A 74 10.37 15.98 14.96
C ASP A 74 10.32 17.32 14.23
N ALA A 75 9.41 17.41 13.26
CA ALA A 75 9.00 18.64 12.61
C ALA A 75 7.47 18.77 12.58
N THR A 76 6.97 19.99 12.56
CA THR A 76 5.54 20.25 12.33
C THR A 76 5.25 20.45 10.85
N LEU A 77 3.99 20.30 10.45
CA LEU A 77 3.50 20.90 9.22
C LEU A 77 3.59 22.44 9.33
N TYR A 78 3.50 23.10 8.18
CA TYR A 78 3.33 24.56 8.17
C TYR A 78 1.99 24.94 8.77
N VAL A 79 2.01 25.90 9.67
CA VAL A 79 0.83 26.48 10.30
C VAL A 79 0.70 27.92 9.83
N GLU A 80 -0.46 28.28 9.28
CA GLU A 80 -0.78 29.64 8.90
C GLU A 80 -0.98 30.51 10.16
N VAL A 81 -0.23 31.60 10.24
CA VAL A 81 -0.28 32.56 11.35
C VAL A 81 -0.40 34.00 10.80
N PRO A 82 -1.05 34.93 11.51
CA PRO A 82 -1.08 36.30 11.08
C PRO A 82 0.31 36.92 10.90
N ALA A 83 0.52 37.72 9.88
CA ALA A 83 1.75 38.49 9.72
C ALA A 83 1.92 39.49 10.89
N ALA A 84 2.93 39.26 11.72
CA ALA A 84 3.18 40.02 12.94
C ALA A 84 4.59 39.79 13.48
N THR A 85 4.93 40.52 14.55
CA THR A 85 6.13 40.23 15.35
C THR A 85 5.74 39.41 16.55
N TYR A 86 6.41 38.24 16.71
CA TYR A 86 6.12 37.26 17.73
C TYR A 86 7.17 37.23 18.83
N SER A 87 6.74 37.01 20.06
CA SER A 87 7.57 36.45 21.12
C SER A 87 7.28 34.95 21.25
N VAL A 88 8.32 34.14 21.25
CA VAL A 88 8.24 32.69 21.31
C VAL A 88 8.75 32.20 22.66
N GLN A 89 7.95 31.40 23.35
CA GLN A 89 8.30 30.78 24.63
C GLN A 89 8.26 29.26 24.47
N ILE A 90 9.36 28.61 24.84
CA ILE A 90 9.49 27.16 24.83
C ILE A 90 9.39 26.64 26.27
N ARG A 91 8.55 25.62 26.47
CA ARG A 91 8.36 24.93 27.75
C ARG A 91 8.51 23.42 27.56
N ALA A 92 8.89 22.72 28.61
CA ALA A 92 8.82 21.27 28.57
C ALA A 92 7.38 20.80 28.31
N ALA A 93 7.21 19.80 27.47
CA ALA A 93 5.89 19.29 27.06
C ALA A 93 5.01 18.94 28.25
N GLY A 94 3.73 19.30 28.19
CA GLY A 94 2.75 19.09 29.25
C GLY A 94 2.89 19.97 30.49
N SER A 95 3.84 20.92 30.55
CA SER A 95 4.08 21.73 31.76
C SER A 95 3.12 22.90 31.94
N GLY A 96 2.36 23.27 30.91
CA GLY A 96 1.35 24.34 30.92
C GLY A 96 1.89 25.78 30.91
N ALA A 97 1.05 26.73 30.48
CA ALA A 97 1.43 28.12 30.23
C ALA A 97 1.90 28.91 31.47
N SER A 98 1.55 28.47 32.68
CA SER A 98 1.96 29.13 33.93
C SER A 98 3.37 28.73 34.43
N THR A 99 3.96 27.70 33.85
CA THR A 99 5.33 27.28 34.14
C THR A 99 6.32 28.25 33.49
N ALA A 100 7.44 28.53 34.14
CA ALA A 100 8.48 29.36 33.53
C ALA A 100 8.99 28.71 32.23
N PRO A 101 9.16 29.47 31.13
CA PRO A 101 9.74 28.94 29.91
C PRO A 101 11.19 28.52 30.14
N VAL A 102 11.61 27.42 29.47
CA VAL A 102 13.02 27.01 29.43
C VAL A 102 13.82 27.90 28.47
N TYR A 103 13.14 28.49 27.51
CA TYR A 103 13.73 29.46 26.59
C TYR A 103 12.66 30.47 26.12
N GLU A 104 13.09 31.71 25.93
CA GLU A 104 12.24 32.79 25.44
C GLU A 104 13.02 33.72 24.50
N VAL A 105 12.44 34.02 23.36
CA VAL A 105 12.96 35.00 22.41
C VAL A 105 11.85 35.90 21.93
N SER A 106 12.15 37.16 21.67
CA SER A 106 11.21 38.13 21.13
C SER A 106 11.75 38.73 19.83
N GLY A 107 10.84 39.20 18.98
CA GLY A 107 11.20 39.90 17.75
C GLY A 107 11.28 39.01 16.51
N LEU A 108 10.69 37.78 16.53
CA LEU A 108 10.48 37.01 15.31
C LEU A 108 9.42 37.73 14.46
N MET A 109 9.85 38.36 13.38
CA MET A 109 9.00 39.13 12.48
C MET A 109 8.58 38.24 11.29
N LEU A 110 7.28 38.07 11.10
CA LEU A 110 6.68 37.38 9.96
C LEU A 110 5.91 38.41 9.12
N ALA A 111 6.32 38.57 7.87
CA ALA A 111 5.63 39.37 6.88
C ALA A 111 4.59 38.57 6.10
N ASP A 112 3.71 39.25 5.39
CA ASP A 112 2.72 38.62 4.51
C ASP A 112 3.41 37.76 3.43
N GLY A 113 2.99 36.49 3.35
CA GLY A 113 3.52 35.53 2.40
C GLY A 113 4.87 34.89 2.80
N ASP A 114 5.42 35.20 3.98
CA ASP A 114 6.63 34.56 4.47
C ASP A 114 6.38 33.06 4.72
N LEU A 115 7.29 32.21 4.26
CA LEU A 115 7.40 30.81 4.60
C LEU A 115 8.64 30.65 5.49
N VAL A 116 8.46 30.19 6.74
CA VAL A 116 9.54 30.20 7.74
C VAL A 116 9.66 28.88 8.47
N THR A 117 10.87 28.31 8.47
CA THR A 117 11.24 27.19 9.35
C THR A 117 11.99 27.72 10.57
N VAL A 118 11.47 27.44 11.75
CA VAL A 118 12.14 27.73 13.02
C VAL A 118 12.76 26.45 13.58
N LEU A 119 14.07 26.47 13.77
CA LEU A 119 14.84 25.35 14.28
C LEU A 119 15.28 25.60 15.73
N ALA A 120 14.90 24.71 16.64
CA ALA A 120 15.44 24.67 18.00
C ALA A 120 16.76 23.91 17.96
N ALA A 121 17.88 24.59 18.24
CA ALA A 121 19.25 24.04 18.15
C ALA A 121 20.09 24.41 19.36
N GLY A 122 21.25 23.77 19.48
CA GLY A 122 22.17 23.97 20.63
C GLY A 122 21.80 23.13 21.84
N LEU A 123 22.44 23.38 22.98
CA LEU A 123 22.27 22.61 24.24
C LEU A 123 21.53 23.43 25.29
N LEU A 124 20.44 22.85 25.80
CA LEU A 124 19.63 23.45 26.87
C LEU A 124 20.39 23.54 28.20
N ALA A 125 21.21 22.52 28.47
CA ALA A 125 22.02 22.44 29.71
C ALA A 125 23.31 23.26 29.65
N SER A 126 23.71 23.78 28.48
CA SER A 126 24.96 24.53 28.34
C SER A 126 24.82 26.00 28.74
N SER A 127 25.85 26.52 29.41
CA SER A 127 26.00 27.95 29.69
C SER A 127 27.01 28.66 28.77
N ALA A 128 27.70 27.91 27.89
CA ALA A 128 28.65 28.47 26.95
C ALA A 128 27.91 29.11 25.77
N ALA A 129 28.23 30.34 25.43
CA ALA A 129 27.49 31.09 24.42
C ALA A 129 27.54 30.45 23.04
N ASP A 130 28.60 29.69 22.74
CA ASP A 130 28.82 29.10 21.41
C ASP A 130 28.01 27.84 21.14
N ASP A 131 27.59 27.11 22.18
CA ASP A 131 26.83 25.87 22.08
C ASP A 131 25.46 25.91 22.77
N GLN A 132 25.13 27.04 23.44
CA GLN A 132 23.88 27.24 24.15
C GLN A 132 22.65 27.17 23.22
N PHE A 133 21.54 26.67 23.78
CA PHE A 133 20.24 26.59 23.13
C PHE A 133 19.81 27.92 22.50
N ARG A 134 19.29 27.84 21.29
CA ARG A 134 18.80 28.98 20.51
C ARG A 134 17.71 28.57 19.54
N LEU A 135 16.93 29.55 19.10
CA LEU A 135 16.05 29.43 17.94
C LEU A 135 16.70 30.08 16.71
N LEU A 136 16.77 29.34 15.63
CA LEU A 136 17.20 29.81 14.31
C LEU A 136 15.98 29.94 13.43
N ALA A 137 15.76 31.11 12.85
CA ALA A 137 14.64 31.35 11.93
C ALA A 137 15.16 31.42 10.50
N PHE A 138 14.69 30.53 9.65
CA PHE A 138 15.07 30.45 8.25
C PHE A 138 13.88 30.87 7.39
N TYR A 139 13.95 32.07 6.81
CA TYR A 139 13.01 32.52 5.77
C TYR A 139 13.35 31.76 4.49
N GLU A 140 12.33 31.11 3.91
CA GLU A 140 12.52 30.21 2.78
C GLU A 140 12.29 30.97 1.48
N ASP A 141 13.29 30.95 0.62
CA ASP A 141 13.25 31.50 -0.73
C ASP A 141 14.05 30.56 -1.65
N PHE A 142 13.61 29.27 -1.63
CA PHE A 142 14.28 28.26 -2.43
C PHE A 142 14.22 28.60 -3.91
N GLY A 143 15.38 28.55 -4.56
CA GLY A 143 15.46 28.66 -6.01
C GLY A 143 14.93 27.38 -6.68
N THR A 144 14.38 27.52 -7.87
CA THR A 144 13.96 26.36 -8.65
C THR A 144 15.15 25.43 -8.93
N PRO A 145 15.11 24.16 -8.54
CA PRO A 145 16.21 23.23 -8.80
C PRO A 145 16.39 22.98 -10.30
N ALA A 146 17.62 22.67 -10.71
CA ALA A 146 17.89 22.21 -12.07
C ALA A 146 17.20 20.84 -12.29
N SER A 147 16.88 20.53 -13.56
CA SER A 147 16.23 19.26 -13.90
C SER A 147 17.05 18.06 -13.41
N GLY A 148 16.41 17.14 -12.67
CA GLY A 148 17.05 15.98 -12.07
C GLY A 148 17.69 16.24 -10.71
N ASN A 149 17.55 17.44 -10.14
CA ASN A 149 18.07 17.81 -8.82
C ASN A 149 16.94 18.12 -7.84
N ALA A 150 17.24 18.02 -6.55
CA ALA A 150 16.51 18.61 -5.45
C ALA A 150 17.19 19.91 -5.00
N ARG A 151 16.44 20.82 -4.38
CA ARG A 151 16.98 22.02 -3.79
C ARG A 151 17.19 21.82 -2.29
N VAL A 152 18.39 22.06 -1.80
CA VAL A 152 18.75 21.71 -0.43
C VAL A 152 19.36 22.89 0.29
N ARG A 153 18.83 23.22 1.46
CA ARG A 153 19.44 24.16 2.40
C ARG A 153 20.11 23.38 3.52
N VAL A 154 21.41 23.41 3.58
CA VAL A 154 22.19 22.70 4.60
C VAL A 154 22.36 23.62 5.81
N VAL A 155 22.05 23.10 7.01
CA VAL A 155 22.17 23.82 8.27
C VAL A 155 23.12 23.09 9.20
N HIS A 156 24.12 23.76 9.73
CA HIS A 156 25.01 23.24 10.74
C HIS A 156 24.49 23.55 12.15
N ALA A 157 23.74 22.63 12.73
CA ALA A 157 23.10 22.79 14.05
C ALA A 157 23.74 21.96 15.18
N SER A 158 24.84 21.22 14.89
CA SER A 158 25.56 20.46 15.92
C SER A 158 26.28 21.40 16.87
N PRO A 159 26.04 21.30 18.19
CA PRO A 159 26.57 22.27 19.16
C PRO A 159 28.06 22.10 19.49
N ASP A 160 28.65 20.89 19.30
CA ASP A 160 30.04 20.59 19.64
C ASP A 160 30.95 20.40 18.41
N ALA A 161 30.39 20.35 17.20
CA ALA A 161 31.20 20.22 15.98
C ALA A 161 31.82 21.58 15.58
N PRO A 162 33.07 21.60 15.04
CA PRO A 162 33.67 22.83 14.50
C PRO A 162 33.04 23.24 13.18
N ALA A 163 33.47 24.34 12.59
CA ALA A 163 33.15 24.67 11.20
C ALA A 163 33.57 23.51 10.26
N VAL A 164 32.76 23.23 9.26
CA VAL A 164 32.94 22.05 8.38
C VAL A 164 32.98 22.41 6.91
N ASP A 165 33.73 21.61 6.17
CA ASP A 165 33.71 21.54 4.72
C ASP A 165 32.91 20.30 4.32
N ILE A 166 32.01 20.42 3.33
CA ILE A 166 31.14 19.35 2.89
C ILE A 166 31.51 18.97 1.45
N ASP A 167 31.88 17.70 1.29
CA ASP A 167 32.23 17.05 0.02
C ASP A 167 31.06 16.17 -0.42
N VAL A 168 30.28 16.64 -1.40
CA VAL A 168 29.11 15.95 -1.94
C VAL A 168 29.57 15.01 -3.06
N GLY A 169 29.44 13.71 -2.85
CA GLY A 169 29.97 12.68 -3.75
C GLY A 169 31.24 12.02 -3.21
N ARG A 170 31.87 12.57 -2.17
CA ARG A 170 33.12 12.09 -1.57
C ARG A 170 34.20 11.88 -2.64
N ASP A 171 34.29 12.81 -3.60
CA ASP A 171 35.26 12.78 -4.72
C ASP A 171 36.55 13.61 -4.44
N GLY A 172 36.61 14.23 -3.25
CA GLY A 172 37.71 15.09 -2.82
C GLY A 172 37.49 16.57 -3.18
N SER A 173 36.35 16.91 -3.78
CA SER A 173 35.97 18.30 -4.05
C SER A 173 35.11 18.79 -2.88
N VAL A 174 35.27 20.05 -2.49
CA VAL A 174 34.44 20.67 -1.44
C VAL A 174 33.44 21.58 -2.13
N GLU A 175 32.13 21.22 -2.04
CA GLU A 175 31.06 22.02 -2.61
C GLU A 175 30.58 23.12 -1.65
N ILE A 176 30.63 22.85 -0.33
CA ILE A 176 30.25 23.81 0.70
C ILE A 176 31.43 23.94 1.66
N ALA A 177 32.07 25.09 1.66
CA ALA A 177 33.28 25.34 2.47
C ALA A 177 32.97 26.20 3.67
N ASP A 178 33.68 25.91 4.78
CA ASP A 178 33.72 26.70 6.01
C ASP A 178 32.35 27.03 6.61
N LEU A 179 31.42 26.04 6.57
CA LEU A 179 30.09 26.20 7.15
C LEU A 179 30.19 26.23 8.69
N GLY A 180 30.03 27.41 9.25
CA GLY A 180 30.13 27.65 10.69
C GLY A 180 28.97 27.07 11.47
N ARG A 181 29.19 26.87 12.77
CA ARG A 181 28.14 26.41 13.69
C ARG A 181 26.97 27.40 13.70
N PHE A 182 25.73 26.86 13.56
CA PHE A 182 24.48 27.59 13.47
C PHE A 182 24.34 28.47 12.22
N GLU A 183 25.16 28.23 11.21
CA GLU A 183 25.06 28.82 9.89
C GLU A 183 24.41 27.85 8.88
N ASP A 184 24.03 28.38 7.73
CA ASP A 184 23.38 27.64 6.65
C ASP A 184 23.89 28.08 5.26
N THR A 185 23.51 27.33 4.23
CA THR A 185 23.92 27.60 2.83
C THR A 185 23.14 28.75 2.15
N GLY A 186 22.31 29.47 2.90
CA GLY A 186 21.53 30.61 2.42
C GLY A 186 20.13 30.25 1.91
N ALA A 187 19.26 31.24 1.85
CA ALA A 187 17.83 31.08 1.61
C ALA A 187 17.48 30.35 0.31
N SER A 188 18.27 30.56 -0.74
CA SER A 188 18.03 29.93 -2.05
C SER A 188 18.46 28.46 -2.15
N GLY A 189 19.18 27.92 -1.14
CA GLY A 189 19.69 26.54 -1.13
C GLY A 189 20.73 26.23 -2.21
N VAL A 190 21.15 24.98 -2.29
CA VAL A 190 22.08 24.42 -3.30
C VAL A 190 21.40 23.29 -4.04
N ASP A 191 21.82 23.01 -5.28
CA ASP A 191 21.33 21.86 -6.05
C ASP A 191 22.10 20.59 -5.65
N LEU A 192 21.36 19.53 -5.28
CA LEU A 192 21.92 18.19 -5.12
C LEU A 192 21.25 17.21 -6.11
N PRO A 193 21.99 16.21 -6.63
CA PRO A 193 21.42 15.18 -7.50
C PRO A 193 20.24 14.46 -6.81
N ALA A 194 19.17 14.18 -7.57
CA ALA A 194 18.01 13.46 -7.05
C ALA A 194 17.95 12.02 -7.61
N GLY A 195 17.15 11.15 -6.97
CA GLY A 195 16.87 9.80 -7.45
C GLY A 195 17.93 8.75 -7.14
N THR A 196 19.11 9.14 -6.64
CA THR A 196 20.19 8.22 -6.24
C THR A 196 20.75 8.60 -4.87
N ALA A 197 21.23 7.61 -4.12
CA ALA A 197 21.88 7.88 -2.86
C ALA A 197 23.17 8.72 -3.09
N ILE A 198 23.40 9.70 -2.24
CA ILE A 198 24.51 10.65 -2.34
C ILE A 198 25.47 10.41 -1.16
N PRO A 199 26.68 9.91 -1.37
CA PRO A 199 27.68 9.90 -0.33
C PRO A 199 28.15 11.34 -0.04
N VAL A 200 28.24 11.70 1.24
CA VAL A 200 28.60 13.05 1.71
C VAL A 200 29.71 12.92 2.75
N GLY A 201 30.85 13.49 2.47
CA GLY A 201 31.96 13.64 3.42
C GLY A 201 31.82 14.93 4.23
N ILE A 202 31.99 14.84 5.53
CA ILE A 202 32.09 15.99 6.45
C ILE A 202 33.53 16.12 6.93
N ASN A 203 34.21 17.16 6.48
CA ASN A 203 35.58 17.46 6.86
C ASN A 203 35.60 18.58 7.91
N ALA A 204 36.55 18.58 8.83
CA ALA A 204 36.83 19.79 9.59
C ALA A 204 37.33 20.89 8.58
N SER A 205 36.89 22.14 8.77
CA SER A 205 37.25 23.20 7.82
C SER A 205 38.79 23.28 7.58
N GLY A 206 39.19 23.10 6.33
CA GLY A 206 40.61 23.02 5.92
C GLY A 206 41.32 21.76 6.43
N GLY A 207 40.64 20.74 6.95
CA GLY A 207 41.22 19.55 7.57
C GLY A 207 40.81 18.23 6.88
N ALA A 208 40.99 17.14 7.61
CA ALA A 208 40.64 15.81 7.16
C ALA A 208 39.13 15.52 7.39
N GLU A 209 38.65 14.51 6.68
CA GLU A 209 37.29 13.98 6.88
C GLU A 209 37.11 13.51 8.36
N VAL A 210 36.06 14.00 8.99
CA VAL A 210 35.68 13.67 10.37
C VAL A 210 34.68 12.51 10.36
N THR A 211 33.75 12.55 9.41
CA THR A 211 32.71 11.54 9.27
C THR A 211 32.10 11.64 7.86
N SER A 212 31.28 10.64 7.49
CA SER A 212 30.51 10.66 6.27
C SER A 212 29.10 10.17 6.48
N PHE A 213 28.24 10.49 5.52
CA PHE A 213 26.84 10.10 5.47
C PHE A 213 26.47 9.63 4.07
N THR A 214 25.52 8.72 3.98
CA THR A 214 24.84 8.41 2.72
C THR A 214 23.43 8.98 2.79
N VAL A 215 23.20 10.09 2.09
CA VAL A 215 21.87 10.70 1.95
C VAL A 215 21.08 9.86 0.96
N ALA A 216 19.95 9.31 1.37
CA ALA A 216 19.06 8.55 0.48
C ALA A 216 18.62 9.41 -0.71
N GLY A 217 18.16 8.77 -1.79
CA GLY A 217 17.79 9.48 -3.02
C GLY A 217 16.72 10.54 -2.76
N LEU A 218 17.10 11.81 -2.93
CA LEU A 218 16.20 12.94 -2.82
C LEU A 218 15.19 12.94 -3.98
N THR A 219 13.99 13.47 -3.75
CA THR A 219 12.98 13.62 -4.81
C THR A 219 13.32 14.78 -5.73
N ALA A 220 13.33 14.53 -7.04
CA ALA A 220 13.61 15.58 -8.02
C ALA A 220 12.55 16.68 -7.99
N GLY A 221 12.99 17.92 -7.89
CA GLY A 221 12.09 19.09 -7.85
C GLY A 221 11.62 19.49 -6.45
N SER A 222 11.92 18.68 -5.41
CA SER A 222 11.59 18.99 -4.02
C SER A 222 12.64 19.86 -3.34
N ASP A 223 12.21 20.56 -2.28
CA ASP A 223 13.02 21.39 -1.41
C ASP A 223 13.23 20.74 -0.06
N TYR A 224 14.47 20.74 0.42
CA TYR A 224 14.87 20.10 1.68
C TYR A 224 15.67 21.02 2.58
N PHE A 225 15.48 20.86 3.90
CA PHE A 225 16.51 21.20 4.88
C PHE A 225 17.29 19.92 5.23
N LEU A 226 18.61 19.96 5.10
CA LEU A 226 19.51 18.97 5.69
C LEU A 226 20.15 19.59 6.93
N VAL A 227 19.74 19.14 8.10
CA VAL A 227 20.16 19.72 9.39
C VAL A 227 21.18 18.78 10.03
N ALA A 228 22.44 19.16 10.07
CA ALA A 228 23.47 18.45 10.79
C ALA A 228 23.33 18.79 12.29
N THR A 229 22.93 17.83 13.11
CA THR A 229 22.65 18.00 14.54
C THR A 229 23.20 16.85 15.39
N GLY A 230 22.95 16.87 16.71
CA GLY A 230 23.52 15.92 17.63
C GLY A 230 24.95 16.26 18.02
N LEU A 231 25.57 15.40 18.82
CA LEU A 231 26.88 15.60 19.41
C LEU A 231 27.95 14.75 18.69
N LEU A 232 28.97 15.42 18.13
CA LEU A 232 30.09 14.76 17.48
C LEU A 232 30.94 13.93 18.48
N GLY A 233 30.98 14.35 19.74
CA GLY A 233 31.68 13.66 20.81
C GLY A 233 30.99 12.42 21.37
N GLN A 234 29.74 12.15 20.97
CA GLN A 234 28.97 10.97 21.36
C GLN A 234 29.12 9.84 20.34
N PRO A 235 28.91 8.56 20.75
CA PRO A 235 28.82 7.47 19.79
C PRO A 235 27.72 7.76 18.74
N ALA A 236 27.96 7.39 17.50
CA ALA A 236 26.99 7.60 16.41
C ALA A 236 25.67 6.84 16.60
N SER A 237 25.68 5.80 17.43
CA SER A 237 24.48 5.03 17.84
C SER A 237 23.68 5.67 18.98
N ALA A 238 24.25 6.70 19.66
CA ALA A 238 23.53 7.37 20.72
C ALA A 238 22.37 8.18 20.19
N SER A 239 21.28 8.31 20.94
CA SER A 239 20.11 9.11 20.57
C SER A 239 20.44 10.58 20.36
N ASP A 240 21.50 11.06 21.00
CA ASP A 240 22.06 12.41 20.89
C ASP A 240 23.34 12.48 20.06
N GLY A 241 23.73 11.37 19.38
CA GLY A 241 24.87 11.29 18.48
C GLY A 241 24.70 12.17 17.23
N PHE A 242 25.82 12.47 16.55
CA PHE A 242 25.82 13.33 15.37
C PHE A 242 25.11 12.68 14.20
N VAL A 243 24.06 13.34 13.65
CA VAL A 243 23.17 12.86 12.60
C VAL A 243 22.81 13.98 11.64
N LEU A 244 22.28 13.61 10.46
CA LEU A 244 21.59 14.56 9.58
C LEU A 244 20.07 14.30 9.65
N PHE A 245 19.30 15.36 9.83
CA PHE A 245 17.85 15.33 9.60
C PHE A 245 17.56 15.87 8.21
N ALA A 246 16.92 15.05 7.37
CA ALA A 246 16.36 15.52 6.11
C ALA A 246 14.89 15.86 6.35
N VAL A 247 14.57 17.15 6.22
CA VAL A 247 13.23 17.70 6.46
C VAL A 247 12.71 18.23 5.13
N GLU A 248 11.71 17.58 4.59
CA GLU A 248 11.00 18.01 3.40
C GLU A 248 9.88 19.00 3.77
N GLN A 249 9.06 19.43 2.81
CA GLN A 249 7.92 20.34 3.06
C GLN A 249 6.78 19.68 3.87
N THR A 250 6.85 18.39 4.08
CA THR A 250 5.97 17.61 4.98
C THR A 250 6.42 17.71 6.45
N SER A 251 5.72 17.07 7.38
CA SER A 251 6.17 16.95 8.78
C SER A 251 7.18 15.82 9.00
N GLU A 252 7.49 15.04 7.96
CA GLU A 252 8.40 13.91 8.07
C GLU A 252 9.85 14.38 8.18
N VAL A 253 10.59 13.77 9.10
CA VAL A 253 12.02 13.97 9.30
C VAL A 253 12.70 12.63 9.14
N ALA A 254 13.45 12.47 8.06
CA ALA A 254 14.30 11.30 7.89
C ALA A 254 15.63 11.51 8.65
N THR A 255 15.94 10.65 9.60
CA THR A 255 17.21 10.64 10.33
C THR A 255 18.26 9.85 9.55
N ILE A 256 19.33 10.50 9.12
CA ILE A 256 20.46 9.91 8.42
C ILE A 256 21.64 9.80 9.39
N ARG A 257 22.07 8.58 9.67
CA ARG A 257 23.18 8.31 10.59
C ARG A 257 24.52 8.32 9.85
N GLN A 258 25.61 8.49 10.58
CA GLN A 258 26.97 8.45 10.05
C GLN A 258 27.28 7.10 9.38
N ASP A 259 27.98 7.13 8.24
CA ASP A 259 28.48 5.93 7.57
C ASP A 259 29.57 5.27 8.44
N GLY A 260 29.48 3.96 8.69
CA GLY A 260 30.52 3.17 9.31
C GLY A 260 31.01 3.68 10.66
N ALA A 261 30.27 4.54 11.32
CA ALA A 261 30.64 5.13 12.59
C ALA A 261 30.65 4.10 13.71
N GLY A 262 31.84 3.69 14.01
CA GLY A 262 32.19 2.74 15.06
C GLY A 262 31.91 1.31 14.64
N GLY A 263 32.89 0.41 14.81
CA GLY A 263 32.82 -1.02 14.50
C GLY A 263 31.62 -1.78 15.11
N GLY A 264 30.43 -1.24 14.93
CA GLY A 264 29.13 -1.81 15.30
C GLY A 264 28.72 -2.91 14.32
N VAL A 265 27.75 -3.68 14.74
CA VAL A 265 27.18 -4.78 13.96
C VAL A 265 25.72 -4.44 13.70
N ALA A 266 25.35 -4.30 12.44
CA ALA A 266 23.94 -4.22 12.10
C ALA A 266 23.29 -5.61 12.25
N THR A 267 22.02 -5.61 12.59
CA THR A 267 21.21 -6.83 12.61
C THR A 267 20.36 -6.83 11.36
N VAL A 268 20.63 -7.75 10.43
CA VAL A 268 20.03 -7.73 9.08
C VAL A 268 19.23 -8.99 8.83
N ARG A 269 18.04 -8.84 8.25
CA ARG A 269 17.28 -9.93 7.62
C ARG A 269 16.91 -9.58 6.20
N ALA A 270 16.64 -10.58 5.37
CA ALA A 270 16.14 -10.38 4.02
C ALA A 270 14.71 -10.89 3.88
N VAL A 271 13.92 -10.22 3.04
CA VAL A 271 12.59 -10.65 2.59
C VAL A 271 12.60 -10.72 1.07
N HIS A 272 12.15 -11.83 0.53
CA HIS A 272 12.00 -11.99 -0.91
C HIS A 272 10.57 -11.68 -1.35
N ALA A 273 10.37 -10.51 -1.94
CA ALA A 273 9.10 -10.00 -2.42
C ALA A 273 9.09 -9.71 -3.94
N SER A 274 10.00 -10.32 -4.72
CA SER A 274 10.04 -10.21 -6.18
C SER A 274 9.32 -11.40 -6.81
N PRO A 275 8.17 -11.19 -7.50
CA PRO A 275 7.28 -12.30 -7.87
C PRO A 275 7.81 -13.19 -9.00
N ASP A 276 8.68 -12.68 -9.88
CA ASP A 276 9.24 -13.43 -11.01
C ASP A 276 10.67 -13.94 -10.76
N ALA A 277 11.29 -13.57 -9.63
CA ALA A 277 12.63 -14.02 -9.31
C ALA A 277 12.60 -15.41 -8.65
N PRO A 278 13.50 -16.31 -9.06
CA PRO A 278 13.63 -17.63 -8.41
C PRO A 278 14.19 -17.47 -7.00
N ALA A 279 14.17 -18.54 -6.20
CA ALA A 279 14.91 -18.56 -4.95
C ALA A 279 16.37 -18.17 -5.18
N VAL A 280 16.93 -17.35 -4.27
CA VAL A 280 18.26 -16.75 -4.44
C VAL A 280 19.20 -17.07 -3.27
N ASP A 281 20.48 -17.15 -3.59
CA ASP A 281 21.60 -17.06 -2.65
C ASP A 281 22.19 -15.67 -2.72
N VAL A 282 22.47 -15.05 -1.58
CA VAL A 282 23.03 -13.68 -1.47
C VAL A 282 24.49 -13.76 -1.05
N TYR A 283 25.38 -13.17 -1.83
CA TYR A 283 26.82 -13.12 -1.59
C TYR A 283 27.28 -11.68 -1.39
N ALA A 284 28.32 -11.47 -0.59
CA ALA A 284 29.12 -10.27 -0.69
C ALA A 284 30.15 -10.44 -1.80
N GLU A 285 30.45 -9.35 -2.53
CA GLU A 285 31.45 -9.36 -3.59
C GLU A 285 32.80 -9.93 -3.11
N GLY A 286 33.37 -10.82 -3.89
CA GLY A 286 34.66 -11.49 -3.56
C GLY A 286 34.56 -12.60 -2.51
N VAL A 287 33.36 -12.90 -1.98
CA VAL A 287 33.13 -13.96 -0.99
C VAL A 287 32.40 -15.13 -1.66
N ASN A 288 32.98 -16.34 -1.61
CA ASN A 288 32.39 -17.52 -2.24
C ASN A 288 31.39 -18.31 -1.34
N THR A 289 31.20 -17.86 -0.11
CA THR A 289 30.20 -18.42 0.80
C THR A 289 29.01 -17.47 0.88
N PRO A 290 27.77 -17.94 0.61
CA PRO A 290 26.62 -17.05 0.68
C PRO A 290 26.38 -16.55 2.10
N LEU A 291 26.01 -15.31 2.24
CA LEU A 291 25.52 -14.70 3.48
C LEU A 291 24.14 -15.24 3.84
N LEU A 292 23.29 -15.41 2.84
CA LEU A 292 21.95 -15.97 2.95
C LEU A 292 21.77 -16.99 1.80
N SER A 293 21.11 -18.10 2.07
CA SER A 293 20.95 -19.20 1.08
C SER A 293 19.49 -19.56 0.89
N ASN A 294 19.12 -19.82 -0.36
CA ASN A 294 17.84 -20.36 -0.77
C ASN A 294 16.65 -19.54 -0.25
N VAL A 295 16.69 -18.24 -0.38
CA VAL A 295 15.58 -17.35 0.00
C VAL A 295 14.58 -17.35 -1.14
N ALA A 296 13.42 -17.99 -0.95
CA ALA A 296 12.36 -18.08 -1.94
C ALA A 296 11.35 -16.96 -1.81
N TYR A 297 10.56 -16.71 -2.87
CA TYR A 297 9.48 -15.72 -2.85
C TYR A 297 8.53 -15.97 -1.66
N GLY A 298 8.20 -14.91 -0.94
CA GLY A 298 7.39 -14.94 0.28
C GLY A 298 8.16 -15.35 1.55
N GLU A 299 9.44 -15.68 1.46
CA GLU A 299 10.24 -16.05 2.63
C GLU A 299 10.97 -14.86 3.24
N THR A 300 11.13 -14.93 4.56
CA THR A 300 11.92 -14.02 5.38
C THR A 300 13.00 -14.81 6.10
N THR A 301 14.24 -14.33 6.04
CA THR A 301 15.34 -14.96 6.76
C THR A 301 15.30 -14.62 8.25
N ALA A 302 16.01 -15.38 9.07
CA ALA A 302 16.34 -14.94 10.42
C ALA A 302 17.26 -13.72 10.35
N PHE A 303 17.24 -12.92 11.41
CA PHE A 303 18.21 -11.85 11.59
C PHE A 303 19.61 -12.41 11.78
N ILE A 304 20.59 -11.85 11.05
CA ILE A 304 22.00 -12.17 11.17
C ILE A 304 22.80 -10.91 11.54
N PRO A 305 23.86 -11.02 12.34
CA PRO A 305 24.76 -9.92 12.59
C PRO A 305 25.68 -9.71 11.40
N VAL A 306 25.71 -8.49 10.86
CA VAL A 306 26.57 -8.07 9.75
C VAL A 306 27.40 -6.88 10.20
N PRO A 307 28.73 -6.91 10.12
CA PRO A 307 29.56 -5.75 10.46
C PRO A 307 29.13 -4.50 9.67
N ALA A 308 29.19 -3.33 10.30
CA ALA A 308 29.02 -2.08 9.58
C ALA A 308 30.06 -1.93 8.47
N GLY A 309 29.67 -1.39 7.32
CA GLY A 309 30.58 -1.23 6.19
C GLY A 309 29.86 -1.02 4.87
N THR A 310 30.63 -0.90 3.80
CA THR A 310 30.11 -0.81 2.44
C THR A 310 30.19 -2.20 1.80
N TYR A 311 29.06 -2.64 1.24
CA TYR A 311 28.90 -3.94 0.60
C TYR A 311 28.42 -3.79 -0.83
N ASN A 312 28.96 -4.57 -1.75
CA ASN A 312 28.30 -4.89 -3.01
C ASN A 312 27.73 -6.32 -2.88
N LEU A 313 26.42 -6.43 -2.89
CA LEU A 313 25.75 -7.73 -2.78
C LEU A 313 25.44 -8.27 -4.16
N GLN A 314 25.71 -9.55 -4.33
CA GLN A 314 25.47 -10.31 -5.57
C GLN A 314 24.43 -11.39 -5.30
N LEU A 315 23.34 -11.35 -6.05
CA LEU A 315 22.27 -12.34 -5.97
C LEU A 315 22.44 -13.36 -7.10
N ARG A 316 22.39 -14.63 -6.75
CA ARG A 316 22.47 -15.75 -7.70
C ARG A 316 21.28 -16.70 -7.48
N PRO A 317 20.84 -17.44 -8.52
CA PRO A 317 19.86 -18.50 -8.31
C PRO A 317 20.34 -19.48 -7.24
N ALA A 318 19.46 -19.91 -6.35
CA ALA A 318 19.82 -20.79 -5.24
C ALA A 318 20.52 -22.07 -5.69
N GLY A 319 21.64 -22.39 -5.04
CA GLY A 319 22.47 -23.55 -5.36
C GLY A 319 23.32 -23.40 -6.63
N ALA A 320 23.38 -22.22 -7.26
CA ALA A 320 24.29 -21.97 -8.38
C ALA A 320 25.75 -21.94 -7.90
N ASP A 321 26.69 -22.27 -8.82
CA ASP A 321 28.12 -22.14 -8.53
C ASP A 321 28.44 -20.67 -8.22
N PRO A 322 29.21 -20.36 -7.16
CA PRO A 322 29.63 -18.99 -6.83
C PRO A 322 30.32 -18.22 -7.97
N ALA A 323 30.87 -18.93 -8.95
CA ALA A 323 31.47 -18.33 -10.15
C ALA A 323 30.43 -18.00 -11.26
N THR A 324 29.15 -18.37 -11.09
CA THR A 324 28.09 -18.00 -12.02
C THR A 324 27.86 -16.50 -11.97
N GLU A 325 27.60 -15.86 -13.11
CA GLU A 325 27.21 -14.46 -13.16
C GLU A 325 26.00 -14.20 -12.26
N PRO A 326 26.01 -13.14 -11.42
CA PRO A 326 24.87 -12.79 -10.60
C PRO A 326 23.70 -12.35 -11.48
N VAL A 327 22.49 -12.66 -11.06
CA VAL A 327 21.26 -12.15 -11.70
C VAL A 327 20.98 -10.70 -11.32
N TYR A 328 21.56 -10.24 -10.20
CA TYR A 328 21.48 -8.86 -9.75
C TYR A 328 22.70 -8.50 -8.88
N GLU A 329 23.14 -7.25 -8.98
CA GLU A 329 24.16 -6.64 -8.14
C GLU A 329 23.66 -5.30 -7.60
N THR A 330 23.85 -5.07 -6.30
CA THR A 330 23.33 -3.86 -5.65
C THR A 330 24.14 -2.60 -5.95
N GLY A 331 25.41 -2.76 -6.39
CA GLY A 331 26.38 -1.68 -6.26
C GLY A 331 26.76 -1.46 -4.79
N GLU A 332 27.33 -0.31 -4.49
CA GLU A 332 27.77 0.02 -3.14
C GLU A 332 26.58 0.32 -2.22
N LEU A 333 26.34 -0.56 -1.26
CA LEU A 333 25.37 -0.39 -0.15
C LEU A 333 26.13 -0.08 1.14
N VAL A 334 25.84 1.04 1.77
CA VAL A 334 26.39 1.36 3.08
C VAL A 334 25.47 0.81 4.15
N LEU A 335 26.00 -0.05 5.02
CA LEU A 335 25.32 -0.63 6.16
C LEU A 335 25.81 0.05 7.44
N PRO A 336 24.98 0.90 8.09
CA PRO A 336 25.36 1.51 9.36
C PRO A 336 25.50 0.47 10.47
N GLY A 337 26.30 0.75 11.51
CA GLY A 337 26.36 -0.08 12.71
C GLY A 337 25.18 0.16 13.65
N ASP A 338 24.90 -0.84 14.50
CA ASP A 338 23.90 -0.76 15.59
C ASP A 338 22.45 -0.43 15.13
N VAL A 339 22.11 -0.79 13.89
CA VAL A 339 20.75 -0.69 13.33
C VAL A 339 20.18 -2.07 13.06
N THR A 340 18.86 -2.17 13.11
CA THR A 340 18.12 -3.33 12.59
C THR A 340 17.59 -2.99 11.21
N VAL A 341 17.88 -3.85 10.21
CA VAL A 341 17.51 -3.62 8.82
C VAL A 341 16.79 -4.84 8.25
N THR A 342 15.65 -4.59 7.64
CA THR A 342 14.99 -5.55 6.75
C THR A 342 15.27 -5.14 5.31
N ALA A 343 16.04 -5.95 4.59
CA ALA A 343 16.32 -5.76 3.17
C ALA A 343 15.26 -6.50 2.33
N VAL A 344 14.40 -5.76 1.64
CA VAL A 344 13.33 -6.34 0.82
C VAL A 344 13.75 -6.38 -0.64
N ALA A 345 13.85 -7.59 -1.21
CA ALA A 345 14.02 -7.78 -2.65
C ALA A 345 12.66 -7.62 -3.33
N ALA A 346 12.50 -6.58 -4.14
CA ALA A 346 11.24 -6.18 -4.78
C ALA A 346 11.43 -5.88 -6.28
N GLY A 347 10.33 -5.76 -7.02
CA GLY A 347 10.38 -5.50 -8.45
C GLY A 347 10.47 -6.79 -9.28
N PHE A 348 10.36 -6.66 -10.61
CA PHE A 348 10.56 -7.77 -11.55
C PHE A 348 12.03 -7.95 -11.89
N LEU A 349 12.52 -9.18 -11.78
CA LEU A 349 13.89 -9.53 -12.22
C LEU A 349 14.05 -9.35 -13.74
N VAL A 350 12.98 -9.64 -14.49
CA VAL A 350 12.93 -9.44 -15.94
C VAL A 350 11.89 -8.38 -16.27
N SER A 351 12.32 -7.13 -16.38
CA SER A 351 11.44 -6.01 -16.76
C SER A 351 12.07 -5.14 -17.84
N ALA A 352 11.25 -4.72 -18.81
CA ALA A 352 11.61 -3.68 -19.77
C ALA A 352 11.34 -2.27 -19.22
N ASP A 353 10.57 -2.15 -18.15
CA ASP A 353 10.26 -0.92 -17.45
C ASP A 353 11.23 -0.74 -16.28
N PRO A 354 12.12 0.28 -16.31
CA PRO A 354 13.04 0.54 -15.21
C PRO A 354 12.35 0.82 -13.88
N ASP A 355 11.14 1.39 -13.91
CA ASP A 355 10.37 1.71 -12.70
C ASP A 355 9.81 0.45 -12.02
N ALA A 356 9.62 -0.63 -12.78
CA ALA A 356 9.20 -1.93 -12.27
C ALA A 356 10.36 -2.90 -12.00
N ALA A 357 11.61 -2.50 -12.34
CA ALA A 357 12.77 -3.38 -12.29
C ALA A 357 13.16 -3.76 -10.86
N PHE A 358 13.77 -4.94 -10.74
CA PHE A 358 14.26 -5.50 -9.47
C PHE A 358 15.19 -4.53 -8.72
N ARG A 359 15.00 -4.47 -7.41
CA ARG A 359 15.79 -3.65 -6.48
C ARG A 359 15.79 -4.21 -5.08
N ILE A 360 16.74 -3.79 -4.28
CA ILE A 360 16.76 -4.04 -2.83
C ILE A 360 16.32 -2.75 -2.12
N LEU A 361 15.31 -2.87 -1.28
CA LEU A 361 14.80 -1.79 -0.43
C LEU A 361 15.28 -2.02 1.01
N PRO A 362 16.28 -1.26 1.50
CA PRO A 362 16.72 -1.36 2.89
C PRO A 362 15.75 -0.57 3.79
N LEU A 363 15.05 -1.26 4.66
CA LEU A 363 14.16 -0.67 5.66
C LEU A 363 14.84 -0.71 7.01
N ILE A 364 15.17 0.44 7.59
CA ILE A 364 15.61 0.54 8.98
C ILE A 364 14.37 0.32 9.85
N GLU A 365 14.45 -0.61 10.79
CA GLU A 365 13.38 -0.88 11.75
C GLU A 365 13.58 0.03 12.97
N ASN A 366 12.72 1.02 13.10
CA ASN A 366 12.72 1.98 14.20
C ASN A 366 11.28 2.32 14.56
N TYR A 367 10.50 1.26 14.84
CA TYR A 367 9.09 1.40 15.17
C TYR A 367 8.90 2.15 16.49
N ASP A 368 7.84 2.97 16.54
CA ASP A 368 7.33 3.47 17.82
C ASP A 368 6.59 2.36 18.57
N ASP A 369 6.55 2.47 19.89
CA ASP A 369 5.75 1.54 20.72
C ASP A 369 4.28 1.60 20.29
N PRO A 370 3.62 0.47 20.02
CA PRO A 370 2.20 0.46 19.65
C PRO A 370 1.33 0.95 20.81
N ALA A 371 0.30 1.72 20.48
CA ALA A 371 -0.71 2.11 21.47
C ALA A 371 -1.44 0.87 22.03
N ALA A 372 -1.92 0.95 23.27
CA ALA A 372 -2.57 -0.17 23.94
C ALA A 372 -3.78 -0.70 23.13
N GLY A 373 -3.74 -1.98 22.77
CA GLY A 373 -4.75 -2.66 21.96
C GLY A 373 -4.51 -2.58 20.45
N ASN A 374 -3.39 -2.03 20.01
CA ASN A 374 -2.97 -1.96 18.62
C ASN A 374 -1.75 -2.84 18.34
N ALA A 375 -1.52 -3.13 17.08
CA ALA A 375 -0.25 -3.53 16.51
C ALA A 375 0.39 -2.33 15.81
N ARG A 376 1.71 -2.26 15.80
CA ARG A 376 2.46 -1.25 15.06
C ARG A 376 2.82 -1.81 13.69
N VAL A 377 2.38 -1.17 12.63
CA VAL A 377 2.46 -1.73 11.29
C VAL A 377 3.16 -0.76 10.35
N ARG A 378 4.19 -1.23 9.66
CA ARG A 378 4.78 -0.55 8.52
C ARG A 378 4.25 -1.20 7.24
N ILE A 379 3.76 -0.41 6.30
CA ILE A 379 3.21 -0.91 5.05
C ILE A 379 4.13 -0.49 3.91
N LEU A 380 4.62 -1.47 3.15
CA LEU A 380 5.47 -1.27 1.98
C LEU A 380 4.71 -1.62 0.71
N HIS A 381 4.69 -0.74 -0.27
CA HIS A 381 4.18 -1.01 -1.61
C HIS A 381 5.30 -1.55 -2.49
N ALA A 382 5.41 -2.88 -2.62
CA ALA A 382 6.47 -3.57 -3.37
C ALA A 382 5.96 -4.27 -4.65
N SER A 383 4.67 -4.15 -5.00
CA SER A 383 4.14 -4.69 -6.26
C SER A 383 4.73 -3.92 -7.46
N PRO A 384 5.36 -4.64 -8.43
CA PRO A 384 6.11 -3.98 -9.49
C PRO A 384 5.27 -3.34 -10.58
N ASP A 385 4.03 -3.75 -10.76
CA ASP A 385 3.13 -3.34 -11.84
C ASP A 385 1.86 -2.62 -11.34
N ALA A 386 1.66 -2.50 -10.03
CA ALA A 386 0.57 -1.69 -9.47
C ALA A 386 0.91 -0.20 -9.49
N PHE A 387 -0.11 0.66 -9.61
CA PHE A 387 0.01 2.11 -9.47
C PHE A 387 0.10 2.53 -8.00
N ALA A 388 0.27 3.83 -7.75
CA ALA A 388 0.10 4.38 -6.41
C ALA A 388 -1.27 4.00 -5.84
N VAL A 389 -1.32 3.66 -4.55
CA VAL A 389 -2.54 3.16 -3.91
C VAL A 389 -2.96 4.01 -2.73
N ASP A 390 -4.26 4.05 -2.52
CA ASP A 390 -4.89 4.50 -1.29
C ASP A 390 -5.30 3.27 -0.48
N ILE A 391 -5.09 3.28 0.84
CA ILE A 391 -5.42 2.16 1.73
C ILE A 391 -6.52 2.59 2.69
N ASP A 392 -7.64 1.87 2.62
CA ASP A 392 -8.84 2.05 3.43
C ASP A 392 -8.92 0.93 4.48
N VAL A 393 -8.63 1.27 5.74
CA VAL A 393 -8.70 0.33 6.87
C VAL A 393 -10.12 0.30 7.41
N GLY A 394 -10.85 -0.72 7.05
CA GLY A 394 -12.28 -0.88 7.34
C GLY A 394 -13.09 -1.12 6.09
N ASP A 395 -12.53 -0.81 4.91
CA ASP A 395 -13.19 -0.90 3.60
C ASP A 395 -14.54 -0.14 3.64
N ASP A 396 -14.51 1.08 4.23
CA ASP A 396 -15.70 1.91 4.49
C ASP A 396 -15.83 3.09 3.51
N GLY A 397 -14.90 3.19 2.54
CA GLY A 397 -14.83 4.25 1.53
C GLY A 397 -14.04 5.48 1.98
N THR A 398 -13.29 5.37 3.09
CA THR A 398 -12.43 6.46 3.59
C THR A 398 -11.01 5.95 3.80
N ALA A 399 -10.10 6.29 2.90
CA ALA A 399 -8.72 5.84 3.00
C ALA A 399 -7.94 6.62 4.10
N GLU A 400 -7.22 5.89 4.97
CA GLU A 400 -6.33 6.45 5.99
C GLU A 400 -4.94 6.74 5.44
N ILE A 401 -4.50 6.00 4.43
CA ILE A 401 -3.18 6.20 3.80
C ILE A 401 -3.43 6.52 2.33
N LEU A 402 -2.94 7.67 1.89
CA LEU A 402 -3.17 8.19 0.56
C LEU A 402 -1.89 8.19 -0.27
N ALA A 403 -2.03 7.88 -1.55
CA ALA A 403 -0.98 7.99 -2.56
C ALA A 403 0.32 7.26 -2.16
N LEU A 404 0.21 6.04 -1.60
CA LEU A 404 1.40 5.23 -1.32
C LEU A 404 2.01 4.78 -2.66
N GLU A 405 3.10 5.42 -3.01
CA GLU A 405 3.81 5.18 -4.27
C GLU A 405 4.50 3.82 -4.30
N ARG A 406 4.72 3.30 -5.51
CA ARG A 406 5.49 2.07 -5.72
C ARG A 406 6.87 2.17 -5.08
N PHE A 407 7.27 1.13 -4.34
CA PHE A 407 8.52 1.02 -3.60
C PHE A 407 8.71 2.04 -2.47
N SER A 408 7.61 2.67 -2.04
CA SER A 408 7.54 3.51 -0.85
C SER A 408 6.82 2.79 0.30
N ASP A 409 7.00 3.29 1.50
CA ASP A 409 6.40 2.74 2.72
C ASP A 409 5.83 3.85 3.61
N THR A 410 5.15 3.46 4.69
CA THR A 410 4.49 4.39 5.63
C THR A 410 5.43 5.03 6.66
N GLY A 411 6.75 4.89 6.49
CA GLY A 411 7.76 5.47 7.37
C GLY A 411 8.26 4.52 8.46
N GLU A 412 9.42 4.87 9.03
CA GLU A 412 10.16 4.03 9.99
C GLU A 412 9.37 3.76 11.27
N SER A 413 8.62 4.74 11.76
CA SER A 413 7.85 4.63 12.99
C SER A 413 6.60 3.77 12.87
N GLY A 414 6.13 3.49 11.64
CA GLY A 414 4.93 2.71 11.38
C GLY A 414 3.63 3.44 11.74
N VAL A 415 2.52 2.75 11.59
CA VAL A 415 1.16 3.21 11.92
C VAL A 415 0.48 2.26 12.89
N ASP A 416 -0.40 2.75 13.74
CA ASP A 416 -1.19 1.91 14.65
C ASP A 416 -2.40 1.32 13.93
N LEU A 417 -2.55 0.00 13.95
CA LEU A 417 -3.75 -0.69 13.50
C LEU A 417 -4.42 -1.45 14.66
N PRO A 418 -5.76 -1.51 14.72
CA PRO A 418 -6.47 -2.28 15.74
C PRO A 418 -6.03 -3.74 15.76
N ALA A 419 -5.73 -4.28 16.95
CA ALA A 419 -5.31 -5.66 17.14
C ALA A 419 -6.40 -6.51 17.80
N GLY A 420 -6.25 -7.85 17.74
CA GLY A 420 -7.20 -8.81 18.31
C GLY A 420 -8.50 -8.94 17.52
N THR A 421 -8.54 -8.40 16.30
CA THR A 421 -9.67 -8.55 15.36
C THR A 421 -9.13 -8.66 13.94
N SER A 422 -9.86 -9.39 13.09
CA SER A 422 -9.64 -9.35 11.64
C SER A 422 -10.12 -8.00 11.09
N LEU A 423 -9.33 -7.40 10.20
CA LEU A 423 -9.63 -6.13 9.55
C LEU A 423 -10.00 -6.37 8.09
N GLN A 424 -10.99 -5.63 7.59
CA GLN A 424 -11.17 -5.44 6.16
C GLN A 424 -10.25 -4.30 5.72
N VAL A 425 -9.55 -4.48 4.62
CA VAL A 425 -8.64 -3.47 4.08
C VAL A 425 -8.91 -3.33 2.59
N GLY A 426 -9.50 -2.20 2.23
CA GLY A 426 -9.63 -1.78 0.83
C GLY A 426 -8.29 -1.26 0.30
N VAL A 427 -7.99 -1.60 -0.94
CA VAL A 427 -6.86 -1.03 -1.69
C VAL A 427 -7.41 -0.44 -2.98
N ASP A 428 -7.30 0.87 -3.09
CA ASP A 428 -7.79 1.64 -4.22
C ASP A 428 -6.61 2.14 -5.06
N VAL A 429 -6.78 2.21 -6.37
CA VAL A 429 -5.83 2.95 -7.21
C VAL A 429 -6.03 4.44 -6.94
N HIS A 430 -4.95 5.13 -6.59
CA HIS A 430 -5.02 6.58 -6.35
C HIS A 430 -5.47 7.35 -7.62
N PRO A 431 -6.42 8.32 -7.54
CA PRO A 431 -7.15 8.82 -6.38
C PRO A 431 -8.50 8.10 -6.14
N GLY A 432 -8.50 7.06 -5.30
CA GLY A 432 -9.73 6.47 -4.78
C GLY A 432 -10.57 5.66 -5.78
N ILE A 433 -9.94 4.94 -6.73
CA ILE A 433 -10.62 4.01 -7.63
C ILE A 433 -10.55 2.61 -7.01
N PRO A 434 -11.68 2.01 -6.58
CA PRO A 434 -11.66 0.68 -5.98
C PRO A 434 -10.98 -0.36 -6.87
N PHE A 435 -10.04 -1.09 -6.31
CA PHE A 435 -9.29 -2.13 -7.01
C PHE A 435 -9.52 -3.50 -6.39
N THR A 436 -9.22 -3.66 -5.08
CA THR A 436 -9.38 -4.94 -4.39
C THR A 436 -9.46 -4.74 -2.87
N ALA A 437 -9.91 -5.77 -2.16
CA ALA A 437 -9.95 -5.78 -0.70
C ALA A 437 -9.32 -7.05 -0.13
N PHE A 438 -8.91 -6.97 1.12
CA PHE A 438 -8.28 -8.03 1.89
C PHE A 438 -8.97 -8.21 3.23
N THR A 439 -8.95 -9.44 3.72
CA THR A 439 -9.33 -9.75 5.10
C THR A 439 -8.06 -10.19 5.83
N THR A 440 -7.59 -9.39 6.78
CA THR A 440 -6.40 -9.75 7.55
C THR A 440 -6.73 -10.85 8.56
N PRO A 441 -5.78 -11.69 8.96
CA PRO A 441 -5.92 -12.42 10.22
C PRO A 441 -6.00 -11.44 11.40
N GLU A 442 -6.34 -11.94 12.60
CA GLU A 442 -6.23 -11.13 13.82
C GLU A 442 -4.79 -10.66 14.00
N LEU A 443 -4.58 -9.33 14.04
CA LEU A 443 -3.26 -8.76 14.30
C LEU A 443 -2.91 -8.93 15.78
N PRO A 444 -1.69 -9.38 16.12
CA PRO A 444 -1.28 -9.53 17.50
C PRO A 444 -1.07 -8.16 18.17
N ALA A 445 -1.67 -7.97 19.35
CA ALA A 445 -1.56 -6.72 20.08
C ALA A 445 -0.14 -6.53 20.65
N GLY A 446 0.42 -5.34 20.50
CA GLY A 446 1.74 -4.99 21.01
C GLY A 446 2.89 -5.48 20.12
N GLU A 447 2.60 -6.04 18.96
CA GLU A 447 3.63 -6.52 18.02
C GLU A 447 3.89 -5.48 16.92
N GLU A 448 5.14 -5.49 16.43
CA GLU A 448 5.60 -4.72 15.28
C GLU A 448 5.54 -5.60 14.03
N LEU A 449 4.90 -5.13 12.98
CA LEU A 449 4.66 -5.89 11.76
C LEU A 449 5.09 -5.09 10.52
N LEU A 450 5.65 -5.80 9.54
CA LEU A 450 5.86 -5.28 8.19
C LEU A 450 4.88 -5.98 7.25
N LEU A 451 3.98 -5.21 6.65
CA LEU A 451 3.06 -5.68 5.61
C LEU A 451 3.57 -5.22 4.24
N ILE A 452 3.85 -6.17 3.37
CA ILE A 452 4.42 -5.91 2.05
C ILE A 452 3.37 -6.25 1.00
N ALA A 453 2.79 -5.22 0.36
CA ALA A 453 1.96 -5.42 -0.82
C ALA A 453 2.87 -5.82 -1.99
N THR A 454 2.77 -7.05 -2.46
CA THR A 454 3.66 -7.64 -3.46
C THR A 454 2.88 -8.51 -4.44
N GLY A 455 3.57 -9.10 -5.41
CA GLY A 455 2.96 -9.87 -6.48
C GLY A 455 2.55 -8.99 -7.67
N SER A 456 2.11 -9.61 -8.75
CA SER A 456 1.67 -8.95 -9.98
C SER A 456 0.15 -8.74 -9.98
N VAL A 457 -0.29 -7.56 -10.36
CA VAL A 457 -1.74 -7.28 -10.58
C VAL A 457 -2.26 -7.89 -11.88
N GLU A 458 -1.37 -8.27 -12.80
CA GLU A 458 -1.72 -8.97 -14.03
C GLU A 458 -1.91 -10.48 -13.83
N ALA A 459 -1.34 -11.03 -12.74
CA ALA A 459 -1.52 -12.44 -12.40
C ALA A 459 -2.88 -12.68 -11.73
N THR A 460 -3.42 -13.90 -11.87
CA THR A 460 -4.67 -14.24 -11.20
C THR A 460 -4.50 -14.20 -9.68
N PRO A 461 -5.53 -13.78 -8.90
CA PRO A 461 -5.42 -13.65 -7.44
C PRO A 461 -5.00 -14.92 -6.71
N ARG A 462 -5.28 -16.10 -7.28
CA ARG A 462 -4.88 -17.41 -6.74
C ARG A 462 -3.46 -17.83 -7.08
N ALA A 463 -2.82 -17.20 -8.07
CA ALA A 463 -1.45 -17.54 -8.46
C ALA A 463 -0.46 -17.27 -7.32
N ASP A 464 0.65 -18.00 -7.29
CA ASP A 464 1.66 -17.82 -6.26
C ASP A 464 2.30 -16.42 -6.33
N ASP A 465 2.40 -15.87 -7.53
CA ASP A 465 2.88 -14.53 -7.86
C ASP A 465 1.76 -13.48 -7.98
N GLY A 466 0.50 -13.85 -7.70
CA GLY A 466 -0.63 -12.93 -7.70
C GLY A 466 -0.52 -11.85 -6.63
N PHE A 467 -1.10 -10.68 -6.90
CA PHE A 467 -1.10 -9.55 -5.96
C PHE A 467 -1.67 -9.94 -4.60
N GLY A 468 -0.94 -9.63 -3.54
CA GLY A 468 -1.31 -9.94 -2.16
C GLY A 468 -0.43 -9.23 -1.15
N ILE A 469 -0.62 -9.52 0.12
CA ILE A 469 0.11 -8.92 1.23
C ILE A 469 0.93 -9.99 1.94
N LEU A 470 2.25 -9.87 1.89
CA LEU A 470 3.17 -10.68 2.68
C LEU A 470 3.29 -10.05 4.07
N ALA A 471 2.83 -10.77 5.09
CA ALA A 471 2.93 -10.34 6.48
C ALA A 471 4.19 -10.88 7.14
N VAL A 472 5.02 -9.99 7.67
CA VAL A 472 6.29 -10.30 8.32
C VAL A 472 6.26 -9.75 9.74
N GLY A 473 6.50 -10.64 10.70
CA GLY A 473 6.62 -10.30 12.11
C GLY A 473 8.06 -10.29 12.62
N PRO A 474 8.26 -10.11 13.92
CA PRO A 474 9.60 -10.08 14.52
C PRO A 474 10.42 -11.37 14.30
N THR A 475 9.75 -12.51 14.15
CA THR A 475 10.39 -13.82 14.00
C THR A 475 10.44 -14.34 12.57
N GLY A 476 9.91 -13.61 11.59
CA GLY A 476 9.90 -13.99 10.16
C GLY A 476 8.53 -13.89 9.52
N THR A 477 8.35 -14.55 8.38
CA THR A 477 7.07 -14.57 7.66
C THR A 477 5.95 -15.17 8.52
N ILE A 478 4.87 -14.41 8.68
CA ILE A 478 3.63 -14.86 9.33
C ILE A 478 2.76 -15.60 8.30
N GLY A 479 2.62 -15.04 7.10
CA GLY A 479 1.84 -15.62 6.03
C GLY A 479 1.65 -14.66 4.86
N PHE A 480 0.98 -15.18 3.83
CA PHE A 480 0.58 -14.41 2.65
C PHE A 480 -0.93 -14.21 2.68
N ILE A 481 -1.38 -12.97 2.76
CA ILE A 481 -2.79 -12.59 2.78
C ILE A 481 -3.22 -12.37 1.34
N ARG A 482 -4.14 -13.22 0.86
CA ARG A 482 -4.68 -13.12 -0.49
C ARG A 482 -5.87 -12.17 -0.53
N GLN A 483 -6.18 -11.68 -1.71
CA GLN A 483 -7.35 -10.85 -1.97
C GLN A 483 -8.63 -11.57 -1.50
N ASN A 484 -9.61 -10.81 -1.08
CA ASN A 484 -10.94 -11.35 -0.79
C ASN A 484 -11.50 -12.08 -2.02
N PRO A 485 -12.25 -13.19 -1.85
CA PRO A 485 -12.83 -13.92 -2.96
C PRO A 485 -13.75 -13.03 -3.79
N ARG A 486 -13.69 -13.20 -5.11
CA ARG A 486 -14.61 -12.55 -6.04
C ARG A 486 -15.67 -13.53 -6.50
N VAL A 487 -16.92 -13.13 -6.40
CA VAL A 487 -18.07 -13.93 -6.81
C VAL A 487 -18.79 -13.23 -7.97
N TYR A 488 -18.87 -13.92 -9.09
CA TYR A 488 -19.64 -13.50 -10.26
C TYR A 488 -20.98 -14.20 -10.21
N ALA A 489 -22.04 -13.46 -9.88
CA ALA A 489 -23.39 -13.96 -9.85
C ALA A 489 -24.04 -13.91 -11.24
N LEU A 490 -24.53 -15.05 -11.71
CA LEU A 490 -25.26 -15.20 -12.96
C LEU A 490 -26.72 -15.54 -12.63
N HIS A 491 -27.65 -14.74 -13.14
CA HIS A 491 -29.09 -15.06 -13.01
C HIS A 491 -29.52 -15.99 -14.14
N ALA A 492 -29.93 -17.22 -13.79
CA ALA A 492 -30.34 -18.28 -14.71
C ALA A 492 -31.70 -18.91 -14.40
N GLY A 493 -32.48 -18.36 -13.47
CA GLY A 493 -33.85 -18.79 -13.15
C GLY A 493 -34.82 -18.32 -14.22
N ALA A 494 -35.50 -19.26 -14.91
CA ALA A 494 -36.34 -18.95 -16.07
C ALA A 494 -37.63 -18.21 -15.72
N ASP A 495 -38.24 -18.53 -14.56
CA ASP A 495 -39.48 -17.93 -14.06
C ASP A 495 -39.27 -16.75 -13.12
N ALA A 496 -38.01 -16.42 -12.79
CA ALA A 496 -37.68 -15.38 -11.82
C ALA A 496 -37.53 -14.02 -12.49
N PRO A 497 -38.14 -12.93 -11.95
CA PRO A 497 -37.86 -11.57 -12.41
C PRO A 497 -36.43 -11.17 -12.05
N ALA A 498 -36.01 -9.96 -12.47
CA ALA A 498 -34.76 -9.39 -11.95
C ALA A 498 -34.73 -9.40 -10.42
N VAL A 499 -33.55 -9.70 -9.85
CA VAL A 499 -33.40 -9.92 -8.40
C VAL A 499 -32.41 -8.98 -7.75
N ASP A 500 -32.68 -8.66 -6.48
CA ASP A 500 -31.71 -8.08 -5.57
C ASP A 500 -31.17 -9.22 -4.68
N ILE A 501 -29.86 -9.26 -4.43
CA ILE A 501 -29.18 -10.31 -3.64
C ILE A 501 -28.62 -9.68 -2.38
N TYR A 502 -28.99 -10.27 -1.24
CA TYR A 502 -28.57 -9.84 0.10
C TYR A 502 -27.81 -10.94 0.82
N ALA A 503 -26.92 -10.52 1.75
CA ALA A 503 -26.39 -11.37 2.79
C ALA A 503 -26.71 -10.73 4.15
N GLY A 504 -27.72 -11.28 4.85
CA GLY A 504 -28.30 -10.65 6.01
C GLY A 504 -28.93 -9.30 5.66
N ASP A 505 -28.46 -8.21 6.31
CA ASP A 505 -28.94 -6.85 6.03
C ASP A 505 -28.15 -6.13 4.90
N ALA A 506 -27.08 -6.72 4.42
CA ALA A 506 -26.22 -6.11 3.42
C ALA A 506 -26.72 -6.43 2.00
N VAL A 507 -26.90 -5.39 1.18
CA VAL A 507 -27.14 -5.51 -0.26
C VAL A 507 -25.83 -5.86 -0.94
N LEU A 508 -25.78 -6.99 -1.65
CA LEU A 508 -24.63 -7.42 -2.42
C LEU A 508 -24.76 -6.97 -3.88
N LEU A 509 -25.90 -7.22 -4.49
CA LEU A 509 -26.19 -6.86 -5.88
C LEU A 509 -27.65 -6.42 -6.00
N GLU A 510 -27.91 -5.47 -6.91
CA GLU A 510 -29.25 -4.97 -7.19
C GLU A 510 -29.61 -5.15 -8.66
N ASN A 511 -30.89 -5.48 -8.89
CA ASN A 511 -31.53 -5.54 -10.21
C ASN A 511 -30.81 -6.45 -11.23
N LEU A 512 -30.33 -7.62 -10.80
CA LEU A 512 -29.70 -8.60 -11.69
C LEU A 512 -30.78 -9.31 -12.50
N ALA A 513 -30.82 -9.09 -13.81
CA ALA A 513 -31.80 -9.71 -14.70
C ALA A 513 -31.32 -11.06 -15.26
N PHE A 514 -32.25 -11.86 -15.80
CA PHE A 514 -31.92 -13.14 -16.44
C PHE A 514 -30.83 -12.98 -17.52
N GLY A 515 -29.83 -13.86 -17.48
CA GLY A 515 -28.67 -13.84 -18.36
C GLY A 515 -27.62 -12.79 -18.03
N GLU A 516 -27.84 -11.91 -17.07
CA GLU A 516 -26.87 -10.94 -16.60
C GLU A 516 -25.88 -11.54 -15.60
N LEU A 517 -24.65 -11.08 -15.67
CA LEU A 517 -23.55 -11.42 -14.77
C LEU A 517 -23.06 -10.17 -14.06
N SER A 518 -22.93 -10.23 -12.76
CA SER A 518 -22.36 -9.15 -11.96
C SER A 518 -21.36 -9.70 -10.94
N GLY A 519 -20.20 -9.02 -10.83
CA GLY A 519 -19.12 -9.41 -9.90
C GLY A 519 -19.11 -8.57 -8.64
N ILE A 520 -18.88 -9.23 -7.50
CA ILE A 520 -18.70 -8.60 -6.20
C ILE A 520 -17.55 -9.27 -5.47
N GLN A 521 -16.81 -8.52 -4.69
CA GLN A 521 -15.80 -9.02 -3.76
C GLN A 521 -16.38 -9.02 -2.35
N VAL A 522 -16.20 -10.12 -1.61
CA VAL A 522 -16.74 -10.28 -0.25
C VAL A 522 -15.65 -10.88 0.66
N PRO A 523 -15.67 -10.65 1.97
CA PRO A 523 -14.77 -11.35 2.89
C PRO A 523 -14.81 -12.88 2.73
N PRO A 524 -13.71 -13.61 3.00
CA PRO A 524 -13.74 -15.08 3.02
C PRO A 524 -14.73 -15.61 4.03
N GLY A 525 -15.45 -16.68 3.70
CA GLY A 525 -16.44 -17.31 4.59
C GLY A 525 -17.60 -17.92 3.87
N GLN A 526 -18.60 -18.38 4.64
CA GLN A 526 -19.84 -18.93 4.12
C GLN A 526 -20.98 -17.92 4.34
N TYR A 527 -21.85 -17.77 3.32
CA TYR A 527 -22.95 -16.82 3.32
C TYR A 527 -24.26 -17.53 3.03
N THR A 528 -25.32 -17.13 3.75
CA THR A 528 -26.69 -17.37 3.31
C THR A 528 -27.13 -16.17 2.48
N LEU A 529 -27.41 -16.41 1.20
CA LEU A 529 -27.87 -15.39 0.25
C LEU A 529 -29.41 -15.40 0.19
N ASP A 530 -30.01 -14.23 0.35
CA ASP A 530 -31.45 -14.02 0.21
C ASP A 530 -31.74 -13.28 -1.09
N PHE A 531 -32.63 -13.84 -1.91
CA PHE A 531 -33.02 -13.31 -3.21
C PHE A 531 -34.39 -12.65 -3.11
N TYR A 532 -34.46 -11.38 -3.49
CA TYR A 532 -35.70 -10.61 -3.53
C TYR A 532 -35.98 -10.17 -4.96
N GLY A 533 -37.26 -10.01 -5.34
CA GLY A 533 -37.57 -9.32 -6.60
C GLY A 533 -37.01 -7.89 -6.56
N ALA A 534 -36.47 -7.42 -7.67
CA ALA A 534 -35.82 -6.12 -7.76
C ALA A 534 -36.67 -4.98 -7.17
N GLY A 535 -36.09 -4.21 -6.25
CA GLY A 535 -36.75 -3.11 -5.55
C GLY A 535 -37.78 -3.50 -4.49
N THR A 536 -37.88 -4.78 -4.08
CA THR A 536 -38.87 -5.26 -3.07
C THR A 536 -38.29 -5.57 -1.71
N GLY A 537 -36.96 -5.65 -1.58
CA GLY A 537 -36.30 -6.03 -0.30
C GLY A 537 -36.20 -4.92 0.74
N PRO A 538 -35.73 -5.20 1.97
CA PRO A 538 -35.78 -6.50 2.64
C PRO A 538 -37.19 -6.82 3.22
N GLY A 539 -37.59 -8.06 3.08
CA GLY A 539 -38.86 -8.60 3.58
C GLY A 539 -38.76 -10.12 3.74
N THR A 540 -39.77 -10.86 3.26
CA THR A 540 -39.63 -12.31 3.06
C THR A 540 -38.92 -12.54 1.73
N PRO A 541 -37.77 -13.21 1.67
CA PRO A 541 -37.13 -13.49 0.41
C PRO A 541 -37.94 -14.41 -0.48
N ALA A 542 -37.81 -14.25 -1.78
CA ALA A 542 -38.45 -15.17 -2.75
C ALA A 542 -37.76 -16.55 -2.69
N ALA A 543 -36.46 -16.56 -2.46
CA ALA A 543 -35.65 -17.75 -2.27
C ALA A 543 -34.45 -17.44 -1.39
N SER A 544 -33.83 -18.49 -0.79
CA SER A 544 -32.56 -18.39 -0.07
C SER A 544 -31.68 -19.58 -0.43
N ALA A 545 -30.37 -19.35 -0.49
CA ALA A 545 -29.38 -20.40 -0.74
C ALA A 545 -28.06 -20.11 -0.02
N ASP A 546 -27.36 -21.16 0.40
CA ASP A 546 -26.05 -21.05 1.04
C ASP A 546 -24.93 -21.15 0.00
N THR A 547 -23.89 -20.32 0.16
CA THR A 547 -22.65 -20.49 -0.59
C THR A 547 -21.81 -21.62 0.00
N PRO A 548 -20.87 -22.24 -0.75
CA PRO A 548 -19.77 -22.94 -0.13
C PRO A 548 -18.92 -21.96 0.70
N GLU A 549 -17.91 -22.50 1.42
CA GLU A 549 -16.85 -21.68 2.00
C GLU A 549 -16.11 -20.95 0.88
N LEU A 550 -16.18 -19.62 0.85
CA LEU A 550 -15.47 -18.78 -0.12
C LEU A 550 -14.06 -18.50 0.39
N MET A 551 -13.06 -18.94 -0.36
CA MET A 551 -11.65 -18.87 0.04
C MET A 551 -10.98 -17.61 -0.50
N ALA A 552 -10.13 -16.96 0.30
CA ALA A 552 -9.33 -15.84 -0.15
C ALA A 552 -8.47 -16.20 -1.38
N GLY A 553 -8.40 -15.31 -2.36
CA GLY A 553 -7.70 -15.49 -3.62
C GLY A 553 -8.47 -16.27 -4.68
N ALA A 554 -9.64 -16.82 -4.35
CA ALA A 554 -10.44 -17.58 -5.29
C ALA A 554 -11.49 -16.71 -6.01
N GLU A 555 -11.82 -17.12 -7.23
CA GLU A 555 -12.91 -16.55 -8.02
C GLU A 555 -13.98 -17.62 -8.26
N TYR A 556 -15.25 -17.22 -8.17
CA TYR A 556 -16.39 -18.13 -8.25
C TYR A 556 -17.39 -17.65 -9.28
N LEU A 557 -17.95 -18.61 -10.05
CA LEU A 557 -19.21 -18.43 -10.75
C LEU A 557 -20.33 -18.96 -9.89
N ALA A 558 -21.26 -18.10 -9.49
CA ALA A 558 -22.44 -18.43 -8.70
C ALA A 558 -23.69 -18.30 -9.59
N VAL A 559 -24.24 -19.42 -10.04
CA VAL A 559 -25.41 -19.46 -10.93
C VAL A 559 -26.65 -19.64 -10.08
N ALA A 560 -27.51 -18.63 -10.02
CA ALA A 560 -28.84 -18.70 -9.43
C ALA A 560 -29.79 -19.33 -10.45
N ALA A 561 -30.15 -20.58 -10.28
CA ALA A 561 -30.91 -21.38 -11.24
C ALA A 561 -32.05 -22.17 -10.59
N GLY A 562 -32.91 -22.70 -11.40
CA GLY A 562 -34.11 -23.41 -10.95
C GLY A 562 -35.34 -22.51 -10.97
N GLU A 563 -36.50 -23.09 -10.67
CA GLU A 563 -37.78 -22.41 -10.67
C GLU A 563 -38.17 -21.95 -9.27
N LEU A 564 -38.67 -20.71 -9.14
CA LEU A 564 -39.26 -20.21 -7.90
C LEU A 564 -40.58 -20.94 -7.57
N ALA A 565 -41.33 -21.34 -8.60
CA ALA A 565 -42.61 -22.05 -8.48
C ALA A 565 -42.59 -23.33 -9.35
N PRO A 566 -41.74 -24.34 -9.04
CA PRO A 566 -41.56 -25.50 -9.89
C PRO A 566 -42.87 -26.29 -10.07
N GLU A 567 -43.12 -26.70 -11.33
CA GLU A 567 -44.26 -27.54 -11.69
C GLU A 567 -43.77 -28.97 -12.07
N GLY A 568 -44.50 -29.97 -11.61
CA GLY A 568 -44.24 -31.37 -12.00
C GLY A 568 -42.89 -31.91 -11.53
N THR A 569 -41.92 -32.06 -12.44
CA THR A 569 -40.57 -32.61 -12.20
C THR A 569 -39.47 -31.54 -12.31
N GLU A 570 -39.82 -30.28 -12.46
CA GLU A 570 -38.90 -29.18 -12.53
C GLU A 570 -38.09 -29.03 -11.24
N ALA A 571 -36.84 -28.62 -11.41
CA ALA A 571 -35.99 -28.39 -10.26
C ALA A 571 -36.28 -27.05 -9.60
N GLY A 572 -36.51 -27.04 -8.29
CA GLY A 572 -36.66 -25.80 -7.55
C GLY A 572 -35.40 -24.96 -7.51
N PHE A 573 -35.56 -23.68 -7.19
CA PHE A 573 -34.48 -22.71 -7.10
C PHE A 573 -33.32 -23.20 -6.21
N GLY A 574 -32.08 -22.96 -6.71
CA GLY A 574 -30.85 -23.29 -6.00
C GLY A 574 -29.67 -22.47 -6.52
N LEU A 575 -28.58 -22.52 -5.80
CA LEU A 575 -27.32 -21.89 -6.18
C LEU A 575 -26.31 -22.96 -6.62
N ILE A 576 -25.78 -22.82 -7.84
CA ILE A 576 -24.68 -23.63 -8.36
C ILE A 576 -23.42 -22.77 -8.24
N ALA A 577 -22.58 -23.04 -7.24
CA ALA A 577 -21.36 -22.29 -7.01
C ALA A 577 -20.14 -23.10 -7.48
N LEU A 578 -19.36 -22.52 -8.37
CA LEU A 578 -18.24 -23.15 -9.06
C LEU A 578 -17.01 -22.30 -8.90
N GLU A 579 -15.99 -22.82 -8.24
CA GLU A 579 -14.67 -22.20 -8.19
C GLU A 579 -14.01 -22.25 -9.57
N GLU A 580 -13.40 -21.14 -9.98
CA GLU A 580 -12.56 -21.06 -11.18
C GLU A 580 -11.21 -21.70 -10.88
N VAL A 581 -10.96 -22.86 -11.51
CA VAL A 581 -9.71 -23.65 -11.38
C VAL A 581 -9.25 -24.18 -12.74
N PHE A 582 -9.51 -23.45 -13.81
CA PHE A 582 -9.03 -23.85 -15.13
C PHE A 582 -7.50 -23.91 -15.17
N GLU A 583 -6.98 -24.93 -15.83
CA GLU A 583 -5.56 -25.02 -16.11
C GLU A 583 -5.20 -24.30 -17.41
N PRO A 584 -4.03 -23.63 -17.49
CA PRO A 584 -3.56 -23.02 -18.74
C PRO A 584 -3.50 -24.03 -19.89
N THR A 585 -3.86 -23.61 -21.10
CA THR A 585 -3.87 -24.46 -22.30
C THR A 585 -3.57 -23.67 -23.56
N ASN A 586 -3.05 -24.35 -24.59
CA ASN A 586 -2.96 -23.83 -25.96
C ASN A 586 -4.21 -24.17 -26.80
N PHE A 587 -5.16 -24.88 -26.23
CA PHE A 587 -6.49 -25.16 -26.80
C PHE A 587 -7.52 -24.21 -26.18
N SER A 588 -8.80 -24.55 -26.26
CA SER A 588 -9.83 -23.94 -25.44
C SER A 588 -10.24 -24.91 -24.34
N ARG A 589 -10.48 -24.42 -23.14
CA ARG A 589 -11.04 -25.20 -22.03
C ARG A 589 -12.45 -24.76 -21.72
N VAL A 590 -13.34 -25.72 -21.63
CA VAL A 590 -14.75 -25.48 -21.36
C VAL A 590 -15.21 -26.28 -20.16
N ARG A 591 -15.93 -25.63 -19.26
CA ARG A 591 -16.68 -26.25 -18.18
C ARG A 591 -18.17 -26.07 -18.44
N VAL A 592 -18.85 -27.14 -18.77
CA VAL A 592 -20.30 -27.13 -19.03
C VAL A 592 -21.06 -27.18 -17.73
N VAL A 593 -22.10 -26.36 -17.60
CA VAL A 593 -22.99 -26.27 -16.42
C VAL A 593 -24.43 -26.45 -16.85
N HIS A 594 -25.13 -27.38 -16.23
CA HIS A 594 -26.56 -27.61 -16.50
C HIS A 594 -27.42 -26.83 -15.50
N ALA A 595 -28.04 -25.74 -15.97
CA ALA A 595 -28.86 -24.82 -15.18
C ALA A 595 -30.31 -24.67 -15.69
N SER A 596 -30.79 -25.56 -16.60
CA SER A 596 -32.16 -25.58 -17.12
C SER A 596 -33.00 -26.53 -16.27
N ALA A 597 -34.00 -25.99 -15.57
CA ALA A 597 -34.73 -26.70 -14.50
C ALA A 597 -35.69 -27.79 -15.03
N ASP A 598 -36.26 -27.58 -16.19
CA ASP A 598 -37.22 -28.47 -16.86
C ASP A 598 -36.53 -29.50 -17.78
N ALA A 599 -35.24 -29.36 -18.03
CA ALA A 599 -34.51 -30.28 -18.90
C ALA A 599 -34.01 -31.53 -18.11
N PRO A 600 -34.09 -32.74 -18.71
CA PRO A 600 -33.53 -33.94 -18.13
C PRO A 600 -31.99 -33.89 -18.13
N ALA A 601 -31.35 -34.88 -17.54
CA ALA A 601 -29.89 -35.02 -17.69
C ALA A 601 -29.48 -35.10 -19.17
N VAL A 602 -28.36 -34.44 -19.53
CA VAL A 602 -27.96 -34.22 -20.93
C VAL A 602 -26.55 -34.72 -21.22
N ASP A 603 -26.31 -35.04 -22.47
CA ASP A 603 -25.02 -35.20 -23.09
C ASP A 603 -24.75 -34.01 -24.02
N VAL A 604 -23.52 -33.41 -23.95
CA VAL A 604 -23.15 -32.25 -24.79
C VAL A 604 -21.95 -32.63 -25.65
N GLY A 605 -21.98 -32.21 -26.89
CA GLY A 605 -20.94 -32.59 -27.84
C GLY A 605 -20.98 -31.84 -29.15
N THR A 606 -20.26 -32.32 -30.15
CA THR A 606 -20.38 -31.77 -31.52
C THR A 606 -21.66 -32.23 -32.17
N SER A 607 -22.33 -31.31 -32.87
CA SER A 607 -23.58 -31.57 -33.61
C SER A 607 -23.32 -31.57 -35.11
N ASP A 608 -24.01 -32.48 -35.85
CA ASP A 608 -24.13 -32.42 -37.29
C ASP A 608 -25.50 -31.90 -37.75
N GLY A 609 -26.27 -31.32 -36.83
CA GLY A 609 -27.65 -30.82 -37.01
C GLY A 609 -28.71 -31.90 -36.82
N THR A 610 -28.34 -33.16 -36.64
CA THR A 610 -29.26 -34.29 -36.42
C THR A 610 -28.89 -35.09 -35.14
N ASP A 611 -27.63 -35.39 -35.01
CA ASP A 611 -27.08 -36.20 -33.91
C ASP A 611 -25.97 -35.46 -33.17
N VAL A 612 -25.86 -35.74 -31.85
CA VAL A 612 -24.81 -35.22 -30.98
C VAL A 612 -23.79 -36.31 -30.74
N THR A 613 -22.52 -35.98 -30.97
CA THR A 613 -21.37 -36.81 -30.54
C THR A 613 -20.79 -36.19 -29.28
N ALA A 614 -21.01 -36.82 -28.13
CA ALA A 614 -20.56 -36.29 -26.84
C ALA A 614 -19.03 -36.10 -26.74
N ILE A 615 -18.62 -35.04 -26.06
CA ILE A 615 -17.21 -34.66 -25.83
C ILE A 615 -16.80 -34.98 -24.40
N GLY A 616 -15.79 -35.81 -24.23
CA GLY A 616 -15.12 -36.04 -22.95
C GLY A 616 -16.08 -36.38 -21.82
N ASP A 617 -16.11 -35.57 -20.79
CA ASP A 617 -16.94 -35.73 -19.59
C ASP A 617 -18.27 -34.90 -19.66
N PHE A 618 -18.64 -34.37 -20.81
CA PHE A 618 -19.90 -33.66 -21.00
C PHE A 618 -21.08 -34.64 -21.19
N THR A 619 -21.13 -35.65 -20.34
CA THR A 619 -22.13 -36.71 -20.40
C THR A 619 -22.87 -36.87 -19.10
N ASN A 620 -24.16 -37.15 -19.20
CA ASN A 620 -25.06 -37.39 -18.07
C ASN A 620 -25.04 -36.24 -17.04
N LEU A 621 -24.97 -35.00 -17.51
CA LEU A 621 -25.05 -33.82 -16.65
C LEU A 621 -26.50 -33.60 -16.25
N ALA A 622 -26.81 -33.79 -14.97
CA ALA A 622 -28.11 -33.46 -14.40
C ALA A 622 -28.17 -31.98 -14.00
N PHE A 623 -29.37 -31.48 -13.77
CA PHE A 623 -29.57 -30.12 -13.23
C PHE A 623 -28.71 -29.88 -11.98
N GLY A 624 -28.01 -28.76 -11.95
CA GLY A 624 -27.09 -28.39 -10.87
C GLY A 624 -25.70 -28.97 -10.99
N GLU A 625 -25.44 -29.85 -11.95
CA GLU A 625 -24.13 -30.45 -12.18
C GLU A 625 -23.30 -29.69 -13.21
N ALA A 626 -21.98 -29.78 -13.08
CA ALA A 626 -21.02 -29.25 -14.03
C ALA A 626 -20.00 -30.33 -14.40
N SER A 627 -19.40 -30.19 -15.58
CA SER A 627 -18.26 -31.01 -15.99
C SER A 627 -17.04 -30.79 -15.10
N GLN A 628 -15.94 -31.52 -15.35
CA GLN A 628 -14.74 -31.48 -14.49
C GLN A 628 -14.23 -30.06 -14.22
N ALA A 629 -13.73 -29.84 -13.00
CA ALA A 629 -13.37 -28.51 -12.49
C ALA A 629 -12.28 -27.80 -13.31
N ALA A 630 -11.26 -28.56 -13.78
CA ALA A 630 -10.16 -28.03 -14.59
C ALA A 630 -10.57 -27.66 -16.03
N GLY A 631 -11.84 -27.92 -16.41
CA GLY A 631 -12.34 -27.77 -17.76
C GLY A 631 -11.84 -28.86 -18.72
N THR A 632 -12.62 -29.13 -19.75
CA THR A 632 -12.29 -30.10 -20.81
C THR A 632 -11.74 -29.38 -22.01
N GLU A 633 -10.64 -29.87 -22.58
CA GLU A 633 -10.04 -29.31 -23.79
C GLU A 633 -10.92 -29.58 -25.02
N ILE A 634 -11.20 -28.55 -25.80
CA ILE A 634 -11.87 -28.62 -27.06
C ILE A 634 -11.03 -27.97 -28.17
N PRO A 635 -11.21 -28.39 -29.45
CA PRO A 635 -10.47 -27.81 -30.56
C PRO A 635 -10.74 -26.33 -30.76
N VAL A 636 -9.71 -25.61 -31.21
CA VAL A 636 -9.81 -24.19 -31.62
C VAL A 636 -10.50 -24.10 -33.00
N GLY A 637 -11.45 -23.18 -33.14
CA GLY A 637 -12.18 -22.92 -34.38
C GLY A 637 -13.67 -22.74 -34.18
N SER A 638 -14.41 -22.73 -35.31
CA SER A 638 -15.87 -22.69 -35.26
C SER A 638 -16.43 -24.10 -35.14
N LEU A 639 -17.31 -24.29 -34.16
CA LEU A 639 -17.93 -25.56 -33.83
C LEU A 639 -19.44 -25.38 -33.68
N THR A 640 -20.21 -26.36 -34.11
CA THR A 640 -21.62 -26.50 -33.74
C THR A 640 -21.69 -27.47 -32.56
N ILE A 641 -22.08 -26.96 -31.42
CA ILE A 641 -22.24 -27.73 -30.19
C ILE A 641 -23.70 -28.10 -30.01
N GLY A 642 -23.98 -29.37 -29.85
CA GLY A 642 -25.32 -29.90 -29.62
C GLY A 642 -25.54 -30.43 -28.22
N VAL A 643 -26.79 -30.38 -27.79
CA VAL A 643 -27.29 -30.98 -26.53
C VAL A 643 -28.27 -32.10 -26.92
N ALA A 644 -28.10 -33.26 -26.28
CA ALA A 644 -28.99 -34.40 -26.40
C ALA A 644 -29.41 -34.92 -25.03
N GLY A 645 -30.54 -35.59 -24.92
CA GLY A 645 -30.85 -36.35 -23.68
C GLY A 645 -29.85 -37.44 -23.43
N THR A 646 -29.47 -37.69 -22.16
CA THR A 646 -28.45 -38.67 -21.77
C THR A 646 -28.68 -40.04 -22.40
N GLY A 647 -27.61 -40.56 -23.02
CA GLY A 647 -27.64 -41.83 -23.72
C GLY A 647 -28.42 -41.88 -25.04
N THR A 648 -28.83 -40.69 -25.56
CA THR A 648 -29.46 -40.54 -26.84
C THR A 648 -28.60 -39.67 -27.77
N THR A 649 -28.84 -39.74 -29.12
CA THR A 649 -28.08 -38.94 -30.06
C THR A 649 -28.89 -37.80 -30.72
N PRO A 650 -30.21 -37.84 -30.79
CA PRO A 650 -30.98 -36.76 -31.44
C PRO A 650 -30.72 -35.41 -30.75
N VAL A 651 -30.42 -34.41 -31.59
CA VAL A 651 -30.24 -33.03 -31.15
C VAL A 651 -31.54 -32.49 -30.55
N VAL A 652 -31.44 -31.95 -29.30
CA VAL A 652 -32.51 -31.18 -28.65
C VAL A 652 -32.35 -29.70 -28.93
N ALA A 653 -31.11 -29.21 -28.85
CA ALA A 653 -30.72 -27.85 -29.25
C ALA A 653 -29.27 -27.87 -29.74
N ASP A 654 -28.92 -26.98 -30.68
CA ASP A 654 -27.53 -26.78 -31.06
C ASP A 654 -27.19 -25.30 -31.18
N PHE A 655 -25.88 -24.98 -31.08
CA PHE A 655 -25.34 -23.66 -30.96
C PHE A 655 -24.06 -23.51 -31.78
N ASP A 656 -23.94 -22.45 -32.53
CA ASP A 656 -22.71 -22.11 -33.23
C ASP A 656 -21.79 -21.30 -32.32
N VAL A 657 -20.62 -21.82 -31.97
CA VAL A 657 -19.65 -21.19 -31.13
C VAL A 657 -18.29 -21.09 -31.82
N THR A 658 -17.51 -20.10 -31.47
CA THR A 658 -16.12 -19.95 -31.93
C THR A 658 -15.18 -19.97 -30.72
N THR A 659 -14.20 -20.82 -30.78
CA THR A 659 -13.18 -21.03 -29.71
C THR A 659 -11.82 -20.54 -30.19
N THR A 660 -11.01 -20.02 -29.29
CA THR A 660 -9.66 -19.50 -29.53
C THR A 660 -8.64 -20.20 -28.63
N ALA A 661 -7.37 -20.20 -29.02
CA ALA A 661 -6.31 -20.73 -28.19
C ALA A 661 -6.22 -19.95 -26.88
N GLY A 662 -6.10 -20.66 -25.75
CA GLY A 662 -6.05 -20.08 -24.42
C GLY A 662 -7.42 -19.71 -23.82
N LEU A 663 -8.52 -19.81 -24.59
CA LEU A 663 -9.86 -19.52 -24.06
C LEU A 663 -10.21 -20.47 -22.91
N GLN A 664 -10.62 -19.92 -21.79
CA GLN A 664 -11.20 -20.61 -20.64
C GLN A 664 -12.61 -20.07 -20.43
N VAL A 665 -13.62 -20.94 -20.40
CA VAL A 665 -15.01 -20.50 -20.40
C VAL A 665 -15.94 -21.47 -19.66
N PHE A 666 -16.83 -20.91 -18.82
CA PHE A 666 -18.01 -21.61 -18.38
C PHE A 666 -19.09 -21.52 -19.46
N ALA A 667 -19.69 -22.64 -19.80
CA ALA A 667 -20.80 -22.74 -20.75
C ALA A 667 -22.05 -23.18 -19.97
N VAL A 668 -22.90 -22.22 -19.64
CA VAL A 668 -24.08 -22.44 -18.78
C VAL A 668 -25.30 -22.63 -19.66
N ALA A 669 -25.89 -23.82 -19.64
CA ALA A 669 -27.16 -24.12 -20.28
C ALA A 669 -28.29 -23.64 -19.35
N ALA A 670 -28.94 -22.53 -19.69
CA ALA A 670 -29.91 -21.82 -18.86
C ALA A 670 -31.23 -21.58 -19.56
N GLY A 671 -32.26 -21.21 -18.80
CA GLY A 671 -33.62 -21.00 -19.33
C GLY A 671 -34.41 -22.31 -19.43
N ALA A 672 -35.72 -22.20 -19.74
CA ALA A 672 -36.62 -23.34 -19.86
C ALA A 672 -36.53 -23.95 -21.28
N LEU A 673 -36.45 -25.29 -21.33
CA LEU A 673 -36.47 -26.04 -22.63
C LEU A 673 -37.86 -25.96 -23.29
N SER A 674 -38.89 -25.89 -22.44
CA SER A 674 -40.28 -25.75 -22.86
C SER A 674 -40.93 -24.60 -22.10
N PRO A 675 -40.59 -23.33 -22.40
CA PRO A 675 -40.97 -22.20 -21.57
C PRO A 675 -42.48 -21.98 -21.53
N ASP A 676 -43.00 -21.75 -20.35
CA ASP A 676 -44.36 -21.27 -20.15
C ASP A 676 -44.47 -19.75 -20.39
N ALA A 677 -45.68 -19.19 -20.34
CA ALA A 677 -45.89 -17.79 -20.64
C ALA A 677 -45.26 -16.89 -19.55
N GLY A 678 -44.17 -16.21 -19.92
CA GLY A 678 -43.43 -15.31 -19.06
C GLY A 678 -42.08 -15.84 -18.60
N GLU A 679 -41.74 -17.06 -19.00
CA GLU A 679 -40.43 -17.67 -18.75
C GLU A 679 -39.44 -17.35 -19.87
N GLU A 680 -38.17 -17.34 -19.48
CA GLU A 680 -37.06 -17.18 -20.42
C GLU A 680 -36.71 -18.51 -21.10
N GLY A 681 -36.60 -18.49 -22.41
CA GLY A 681 -36.33 -19.68 -23.21
C GLY A 681 -34.89 -20.17 -23.10
N PHE A 682 -34.71 -21.46 -23.44
CA PHE A 682 -33.42 -22.13 -23.37
C PHE A 682 -32.35 -21.44 -24.22
N GLN A 683 -31.19 -21.18 -23.62
CA GLN A 683 -30.02 -20.58 -24.24
C GLN A 683 -28.73 -21.06 -23.60
N LEU A 684 -27.63 -20.89 -24.30
CA LEU A 684 -26.28 -21.11 -23.79
C LEU A 684 -25.68 -19.76 -23.39
N ILE A 685 -25.29 -19.60 -22.15
CA ILE A 685 -24.61 -18.39 -21.65
C ILE A 685 -23.13 -18.73 -21.50
N LEU A 686 -22.29 -18.10 -22.31
CA LEU A 686 -20.83 -18.24 -22.21
C LEU A 686 -20.27 -17.20 -21.26
N VAL A 687 -19.45 -17.63 -20.30
CA VAL A 687 -18.74 -16.76 -19.37
C VAL A 687 -17.24 -16.98 -19.54
N PRO A 688 -16.56 -16.25 -20.44
CA PRO A 688 -15.11 -16.28 -20.57
C PRO A 688 -14.44 -15.74 -19.31
N VAL A 689 -13.38 -16.43 -18.86
CA VAL A 689 -12.64 -16.08 -17.64
C VAL A 689 -11.16 -15.82 -17.90
N SER A 690 -10.69 -16.00 -19.13
CA SER A 690 -9.27 -15.88 -19.51
C SER A 690 -8.77 -14.44 -19.62
N GLU A 691 -9.64 -13.44 -19.60
CA GLU A 691 -9.27 -12.05 -19.78
C GLU A 691 -10.08 -11.14 -18.84
N GLY A 692 -9.45 -10.56 -17.83
CA GLY A 692 -9.97 -9.46 -17.03
C GLY A 692 -11.31 -9.74 -16.32
N THR A 693 -12.21 -8.74 -16.32
CA THR A 693 -13.55 -8.89 -15.71
C THR A 693 -14.42 -9.81 -16.55
N TRP A 694 -15.02 -10.83 -15.92
CA TRP A 694 -15.88 -11.79 -16.61
C TRP A 694 -17.14 -11.12 -17.17
N SER A 695 -17.63 -11.64 -18.25
CA SER A 695 -18.84 -11.15 -18.91
C SER A 695 -19.73 -12.33 -19.35
N ALA A 696 -21.04 -12.13 -19.37
CA ALA A 696 -21.99 -13.11 -19.89
C ALA A 696 -22.28 -12.84 -21.37
N VAL A 697 -22.16 -13.85 -22.22
CA VAL A 697 -22.45 -13.78 -23.64
C VAL A 697 -23.53 -14.82 -23.98
N PRO A 698 -24.78 -14.41 -24.18
CA PRO A 698 -25.85 -15.34 -24.56
C PRO A 698 -25.69 -15.81 -26.02
N VAL A 699 -25.90 -17.09 -26.23
CA VAL A 699 -25.95 -17.74 -27.54
C VAL A 699 -27.31 -18.44 -27.66
N LEU A 700 -28.12 -18.03 -28.62
CA LEU A 700 -29.42 -18.63 -28.84
C LEU A 700 -29.26 -19.92 -29.67
N PRO A 701 -30.16 -20.91 -29.50
CA PRO A 701 -30.17 -22.10 -30.35
C PRO A 701 -30.44 -21.76 -31.82
N ASN A 702 -29.85 -22.58 -32.72
CA ASN A 702 -29.98 -22.41 -34.20
C ASN A 702 -31.41 -22.67 -34.70
#